data_40b94294dde5e4525865e9340ddbea6c
#
_entry.id   40b94294dde5e4525865e9340ddbea6c
#
_cell.length_a   1.000
_cell.length_b   1.000
_cell.length_c   1.000
_cell.angle_alpha   90.00
_cell.angle_beta   90.00
_cell.angle_gamma   90.00
#
_symmetry.space_group_name_H-M   'P 1'
#
loop_
_entity.id
_entity.type
_entity.pdbx_description
1 polymer ?
#
loop_
_entity_poly.entity_id
_entity_poly.type
_entity_poly.pdbx_seq_one_letter_code
_entity_poly.pdbx_strand_id
1 'polypeptide(L)'
;MYGYAGEMEEQYMRDSLTPLPTDRSLTMAIDPKNASVKTVSYRVSTADGTEVVETSKISKLKKKDGEIRAEFQLETPILMNQEYTLRFDVTLDNGETYYYYTRLLQRAGTNISEYLEFADSFYQTCLDPENASTLAAYLEPDETQTNSTYENLNIHSSFERITWGTLDMKLEKKAVPVIKDMNETTCSIYLTYVLSDTPEDETTDYYNVTDFYRMRYAQSRVMLLDFDRNTQELYDGKHTELTSKGIDLGVVAKDVQYQSNKSSDIVAFVQEGELWSYNRSANKTTQIFSFRDGDLDERENLQEHGVKIVRVEESGDIDFVVYGYMNRDVHEGEVGIAVYHYGAELNQVEEELFIPMKSSYEYLKEDMELLSYVTRDDMLYVILEDDLYQIDIKQKSFQIVKEKLIKDRYVVSKSQASLAWMDQEEENACTQITVMSLEQGDTYTIQAQSGQKIKALGFMNEDLVYGIANDSDIVTDNAGNTVFAMNTVRIEQFGGEVVKEHHEDNVWVSNVKLQEGLLELERVQWENGAYVAISSDHIMNNLQIREEQITLRLITTERKATQIGLDFEKSVTSKNVLYLASNLEDQETYNILSMELTRTDSNIYYVYAKGVLDSTWSRVCDAINRADGQMGVVLNRQQQYVWERGNRQESYQANLDEVPDVVLSGTIDENTLQQSLGADYTVMNLTGCSLDSVLYQVSKGNPVIAKVSDTVNVVI
;
A
#
# COMPACT_ATOMS: atom_id res chain seq x y z
N MET A 1 -11.42 3.64 15.37
CA MET A 1 -12.16 3.75 14.07
C MET A 1 -12.50 5.22 13.88
N TYR A 2 -12.36 5.73 12.67
CA TYR A 2 -12.77 7.09 12.27
C TYR A 2 -14.08 7.00 11.49
N GLY A 3 -14.86 8.08 11.48
CA GLY A 3 -16.18 8.10 10.83
C GLY A 3 -16.09 8.57 9.40
N TYR A 4 -16.74 7.87 8.50
CA TYR A 4 -16.87 8.26 7.10
C TYR A 4 -18.18 9.05 6.91
N ALA A 5 -18.12 10.16 6.19
CA ALA A 5 -19.30 10.98 5.89
C ALA A 5 -20.26 10.33 4.87
N GLY A 6 -19.75 9.36 4.09
CA GLY A 6 -20.50 8.56 3.14
C GLY A 6 -20.40 7.06 3.39
N GLU A 7 -21.31 6.27 2.80
CA GLU A 7 -21.21 4.82 2.83
C GLU A 7 -20.05 4.34 1.96
N MET A 8 -19.14 3.57 2.57
CA MET A 8 -18.01 2.94 1.91
C MET A 8 -18.38 1.53 1.42
N GLU A 9 -17.63 1.02 0.45
CA GLU A 9 -17.76 -0.36 0.02
C GLU A 9 -17.08 -1.31 1.02
N GLU A 10 -17.87 -2.16 1.66
CA GLU A 10 -17.46 -2.96 2.82
C GLU A 10 -16.25 -3.87 2.56
N GLN A 11 -16.09 -4.35 1.32
CA GLN A 11 -14.94 -5.18 0.93
C GLN A 11 -13.59 -4.47 1.09
N TYR A 12 -13.55 -3.13 0.99
CA TYR A 12 -12.32 -2.36 1.16
C TYR A 12 -12.05 -1.94 2.60
N MET A 13 -12.98 -2.22 3.52
CA MET A 13 -12.89 -1.76 4.91
C MET A 13 -12.25 -2.84 5.79
N ARG A 14 -10.90 -2.83 5.89
CA ARG A 14 -10.13 -3.82 6.65
C ARG A 14 -9.16 -3.21 7.67
N ASP A 15 -9.37 -1.98 8.10
CA ASP A 15 -8.43 -1.28 8.97
C ASP A 15 -8.30 -1.89 10.37
N SER A 16 -9.35 -2.54 10.85
CA SER A 16 -9.37 -3.16 12.17
C SER A 16 -10.19 -4.44 12.22
N LEU A 17 -9.87 -5.31 13.19
CA LEU A 17 -10.62 -6.52 13.48
C LEU A 17 -11.11 -6.48 14.92
N THR A 18 -12.41 -6.73 15.13
CA THR A 18 -13.07 -6.81 16.42
C THR A 18 -13.37 -8.28 16.75
N PRO A 19 -12.72 -8.86 17.78
CA PRO A 19 -13.06 -10.19 18.25
C PRO A 19 -14.45 -10.21 18.89
N LEU A 20 -15.33 -11.10 18.42
CA LEU A 20 -16.67 -11.28 18.99
C LEU A 20 -16.63 -12.35 20.08
N PRO A 21 -17.01 -12.02 21.34
CA PRO A 21 -17.13 -12.98 22.42
C PRO A 21 -18.18 -14.05 22.14
N THR A 22 -18.12 -15.16 22.87
CA THR A 22 -19.05 -16.30 22.69
C THR A 22 -20.51 -15.93 23.02
N ASP A 23 -20.71 -14.98 23.93
CA ASP A 23 -22.05 -14.44 24.25
C ASP A 23 -22.53 -13.38 23.25
N ARG A 24 -21.70 -13.05 22.25
CA ARG A 24 -21.97 -12.10 21.18
C ARG A 24 -22.27 -10.67 21.65
N SER A 25 -21.82 -10.30 22.84
CA SER A 25 -21.99 -8.96 23.41
C SER A 25 -20.80 -8.06 23.08
N LEU A 26 -21.07 -6.85 22.62
CA LEU A 26 -20.08 -5.83 22.32
C LEU A 26 -20.45 -4.50 22.97
N THR A 27 -19.43 -3.68 23.20
CA THR A 27 -19.59 -2.28 23.62
C THR A 27 -18.77 -1.40 22.70
N MET A 28 -19.43 -0.46 22.04
CA MET A 28 -18.79 0.62 21.29
C MET A 28 -18.67 1.84 22.19
N ALA A 29 -17.48 2.39 22.33
CA ALA A 29 -17.25 3.69 22.95
C ALA A 29 -17.19 4.77 21.86
N ILE A 30 -17.97 5.82 22.00
CA ILE A 30 -18.03 6.96 21.09
C ILE A 30 -17.49 8.17 21.83
N ASP A 31 -16.45 8.78 21.31
CA ASP A 31 -16.00 10.11 21.73
C ASP A 31 -16.73 11.14 20.83
N PRO A 32 -17.78 11.80 21.34
CA PRO A 32 -18.56 12.69 20.51
C PRO A 32 -17.91 14.07 20.31
N LYS A 33 -16.77 14.32 20.96
CA LYS A 33 -16.18 15.68 21.04
C LYS A 33 -17.26 16.73 21.38
N ASN A 34 -17.54 17.63 20.46
CA ASN A 34 -18.58 18.66 20.63
C ASN A 34 -19.94 18.30 19.97
N ALA A 35 -20.06 17.12 19.37
CA ALA A 35 -21.28 16.70 18.70
C ALA A 35 -22.30 16.08 19.66
N SER A 36 -23.57 16.11 19.27
CA SER A 36 -24.66 15.44 19.98
C SER A 36 -25.15 14.24 19.19
N VAL A 37 -24.93 13.04 19.73
CA VAL A 37 -25.37 11.77 19.12
C VAL A 37 -26.85 11.55 19.41
N LYS A 38 -27.64 11.40 18.33
CA LYS A 38 -29.06 11.14 18.35
C LYS A 38 -29.43 9.66 18.36
N THR A 39 -28.86 8.91 17.42
CA THR A 39 -29.10 7.46 17.30
C THR A 39 -27.83 6.73 16.89
N VAL A 40 -27.73 5.47 17.35
CA VAL A 40 -26.70 4.53 16.91
C VAL A 40 -27.39 3.27 16.43
N SER A 41 -27.03 2.79 15.24
CA SER A 41 -27.43 1.48 14.71
C SER A 41 -26.20 0.72 14.22
N TYR A 42 -26.35 -0.59 14.01
CA TYR A 42 -25.31 -1.41 13.44
C TYR A 42 -25.86 -2.32 12.34
N ARG A 43 -24.97 -2.72 11.44
CA ARG A 43 -25.23 -3.71 10.40
C ARG A 43 -24.05 -4.70 10.38
N VAL A 44 -24.38 -5.99 10.34
CA VAL A 44 -23.42 -7.07 10.09
C VAL A 44 -23.69 -7.63 8.71
N SER A 45 -22.66 -7.77 7.90
CA SER A 45 -22.70 -8.33 6.55
C SER A 45 -21.54 -9.29 6.31
N THR A 46 -21.59 -10.06 5.22
CA THR A 46 -20.43 -10.80 4.73
C THR A 46 -19.26 -9.86 4.49
N ALA A 47 -18.03 -10.40 4.49
CA ALA A 47 -16.81 -9.59 4.39
C ALA A 47 -16.72 -8.77 3.08
N ASP A 48 -17.37 -9.23 2.02
CA ASP A 48 -17.51 -8.54 0.72
C ASP A 48 -18.73 -7.61 0.64
N GLY A 49 -19.55 -7.53 1.70
CA GLY A 49 -20.74 -6.70 1.76
C GLY A 49 -21.96 -7.18 0.94
N THR A 50 -21.87 -8.35 0.30
CA THR A 50 -22.92 -8.82 -0.63
C THR A 50 -24.18 -9.31 0.09
N GLU A 51 -24.07 -9.85 1.31
CA GLU A 51 -25.17 -10.36 2.09
C GLU A 51 -25.25 -9.70 3.47
N VAL A 52 -26.42 -9.15 3.83
CA VAL A 52 -26.68 -8.57 5.14
C VAL A 52 -27.20 -9.65 6.09
N VAL A 53 -26.47 -9.91 7.18
CA VAL A 53 -26.79 -10.91 8.19
C VAL A 53 -27.76 -10.35 9.24
N GLU A 54 -27.50 -9.11 9.72
CA GLU A 54 -28.29 -8.46 10.77
C GLU A 54 -28.19 -6.94 10.66
N THR A 55 -29.31 -6.26 10.96
CA THR A 55 -29.35 -4.81 11.17
C THR A 55 -30.19 -4.50 12.37
N SER A 56 -29.69 -3.68 13.31
CA SER A 56 -30.44 -3.33 14.51
C SER A 56 -30.06 -1.96 15.07
N LYS A 57 -31.00 -1.37 15.85
CA LYS A 57 -30.74 -0.12 16.58
C LYS A 57 -30.22 -0.43 17.98
N ILE A 58 -29.26 0.35 18.44
CA ILE A 58 -28.72 0.24 19.79
C ILE A 58 -29.52 1.18 20.71
N SER A 59 -30.30 0.59 21.60
CA SER A 59 -31.15 1.34 22.55
C SER A 59 -30.47 1.68 23.88
N LYS A 60 -29.39 0.97 24.22
CA LYS A 60 -28.64 1.15 25.48
C LYS A 60 -27.47 2.07 25.28
N LEU A 61 -27.69 3.37 25.33
CA LEU A 61 -26.66 4.40 25.29
C LEU A 61 -26.42 4.96 26.69
N LYS A 62 -25.20 4.87 27.20
CA LYS A 62 -24.82 5.36 28.53
C LYS A 62 -23.74 6.41 28.40
N LYS A 63 -23.92 7.59 29.00
CA LYS A 63 -22.87 8.60 29.09
C LYS A 63 -21.98 8.31 30.29
N LYS A 64 -20.68 8.20 30.09
CA LYS A 64 -19.70 7.97 31.12
C LYS A 64 -18.37 8.62 30.76
N ASP A 65 -17.81 9.43 31.64
CA ASP A 65 -16.47 10.06 31.52
C ASP A 65 -16.27 10.85 30.19
N GLY A 66 -17.33 11.50 29.69
CA GLY A 66 -17.33 12.23 28.42
C GLY A 66 -17.67 11.38 27.18
N GLU A 67 -17.58 10.07 27.27
CA GLU A 67 -17.91 9.13 26.22
C GLU A 67 -19.37 8.69 26.23
N ILE A 68 -19.86 8.22 25.08
CA ILE A 68 -21.12 7.49 24.96
C ILE A 68 -20.80 6.02 24.74
N ARG A 69 -21.25 5.15 25.64
CA ARG A 69 -21.11 3.70 25.53
C ARG A 69 -22.38 3.09 24.99
N ALA A 70 -22.28 2.48 23.83
CA ALA A 70 -23.36 1.77 23.14
C ALA A 70 -23.16 0.27 23.37
N GLU A 71 -24.02 -0.32 24.23
CA GLU A 71 -23.98 -1.76 24.55
C GLU A 71 -25.02 -2.50 23.70
N PHE A 72 -24.62 -3.58 23.05
CA PHE A 72 -25.49 -4.39 22.20
C PHE A 72 -25.06 -5.85 22.17
N GLN A 73 -25.93 -6.72 21.68
CA GLN A 73 -25.68 -8.14 21.50
C GLN A 73 -26.25 -8.56 20.15
N LEU A 74 -25.46 -9.27 19.36
CA LEU A 74 -25.91 -9.84 18.08
C LEU A 74 -26.95 -10.93 18.34
N GLU A 75 -28.11 -10.82 17.71
CA GLU A 75 -29.19 -11.80 17.79
C GLU A 75 -28.90 -12.99 16.87
N THR A 76 -28.45 -12.70 15.64
CA THR A 76 -28.13 -13.72 14.65
C THR A 76 -26.75 -14.32 14.91
N PRO A 77 -26.62 -15.65 15.04
CA PRO A 77 -25.33 -16.32 15.10
C PRO A 77 -24.57 -16.14 13.78
N ILE A 78 -23.25 -15.86 13.87
CA ILE A 78 -22.33 -15.88 12.74
C ILE A 78 -21.49 -17.17 12.75
N LEU A 79 -20.92 -17.53 11.62
CA LEU A 79 -20.05 -18.70 11.53
C LEU A 79 -18.75 -18.47 12.28
N MET A 80 -18.29 -19.51 12.98
CA MET A 80 -16.99 -19.50 13.65
C MET A 80 -15.87 -19.47 12.62
N ASN A 81 -14.80 -18.75 12.92
CA ASN A 81 -13.60 -18.66 12.09
C ASN A 81 -13.82 -18.01 10.70
N GLN A 82 -14.92 -17.30 10.53
CA GLN A 82 -15.21 -16.53 9.32
C GLN A 82 -15.32 -15.05 9.66
N GLU A 83 -14.72 -14.20 8.85
CA GLU A 83 -14.81 -12.75 8.99
C GLU A 83 -16.11 -12.22 8.39
N TYR A 84 -16.64 -11.20 9.05
CA TYR A 84 -17.79 -10.39 8.64
C TYR A 84 -17.40 -8.91 8.72
N THR A 85 -18.18 -8.04 8.10
CA THR A 85 -18.08 -6.61 8.33
C THR A 85 -19.12 -6.17 9.36
N LEU A 86 -18.69 -5.41 10.36
CA LEU A 86 -19.55 -4.72 11.31
C LEU A 86 -19.48 -3.23 11.03
N ARG A 87 -20.60 -2.65 10.59
CA ARG A 87 -20.76 -1.22 10.38
C ARG A 87 -21.62 -0.61 11.48
N PHE A 88 -21.21 0.55 11.96
CA PHE A 88 -22.03 1.39 12.83
C PHE A 88 -22.45 2.65 12.08
N ASP A 89 -23.75 2.99 12.20
CA ASP A 89 -24.30 4.24 11.70
C ASP A 89 -24.61 5.13 12.90
N VAL A 90 -23.84 6.22 13.05
CA VAL A 90 -23.98 7.19 14.14
C VAL A 90 -24.61 8.45 13.59
N THR A 91 -25.89 8.69 13.93
CA THR A 91 -26.61 9.88 13.47
C THR A 91 -26.57 10.96 14.55
N LEU A 92 -26.20 12.16 14.16
CA LEU A 92 -26.14 13.35 15.00
C LEU A 92 -27.49 14.09 15.06
N ASP A 93 -27.62 15.02 16.01
CA ASP A 93 -28.88 15.83 16.19
C ASP A 93 -29.14 16.76 15.00
N ASN A 94 -28.08 17.17 14.26
CA ASN A 94 -28.20 17.96 13.01
C ASN A 94 -28.71 17.13 11.82
N GLY A 95 -28.79 15.82 11.95
CA GLY A 95 -29.26 14.88 10.92
C GLY A 95 -28.16 14.23 10.08
N GLU A 96 -26.93 14.61 10.26
CA GLU A 96 -25.78 13.95 9.60
C GLU A 96 -25.56 12.55 10.17
N THR A 97 -25.10 11.63 9.34
CA THR A 97 -24.77 10.25 9.73
C THR A 97 -23.35 9.93 9.33
N TYR A 98 -22.59 9.42 10.27
CA TYR A 98 -21.22 8.94 10.05
C TYR A 98 -21.18 7.42 10.17
N TYR A 99 -20.42 6.78 9.30
CA TYR A 99 -20.30 5.33 9.16
C TYR A 99 -18.93 4.88 9.66
N TYR A 100 -18.92 3.88 10.56
CA TYR A 100 -17.70 3.32 11.14
C TYR A 100 -17.64 1.84 10.81
N TYR A 101 -16.47 1.34 10.42
CA TYR A 101 -16.31 -0.03 9.96
C TYR A 101 -15.25 -0.78 10.75
N THR A 102 -15.49 -2.06 10.99
CA THR A 102 -14.49 -3.01 11.52
C THR A 102 -14.81 -4.42 11.03
N ARG A 103 -13.81 -5.26 10.86
CA ARG A 103 -14.03 -6.68 10.67
C ARG A 103 -14.49 -7.31 11.98
N LEU A 104 -15.37 -8.28 11.91
CA LEU A 104 -15.93 -9.01 13.04
C LEU A 104 -15.58 -10.48 12.89
N LEU A 105 -14.96 -11.08 13.91
CA LEU A 105 -14.55 -12.48 13.89
C LEU A 105 -14.93 -13.15 15.22
N GLN A 106 -15.70 -14.23 15.16
CA GLN A 106 -15.96 -15.07 16.32
C GLN A 106 -15.04 -16.28 16.33
N ARG A 107 -14.21 -16.40 17.37
CA ARG A 107 -13.24 -17.48 17.52
C ARG A 107 -13.05 -17.84 18.99
N ALA A 108 -12.89 -19.12 19.30
CA ALA A 108 -12.64 -19.58 20.67
C ALA A 108 -11.15 -19.55 21.02
N GLY A 109 -10.83 -19.28 22.29
CA GLY A 109 -9.48 -19.43 22.84
C GLY A 109 -8.46 -18.40 22.33
N THR A 110 -8.89 -17.17 22.09
CA THR A 110 -8.12 -16.15 21.36
C THR A 110 -7.03 -15.44 22.18
N ASN A 111 -7.02 -15.55 23.51
CA ASN A 111 -6.04 -14.89 24.42
C ASN A 111 -5.83 -13.38 24.12
N ILE A 112 -6.89 -12.68 23.75
CA ILE A 112 -6.82 -11.27 23.30
C ILE A 112 -6.28 -10.34 24.38
N SER A 113 -6.71 -10.55 25.64
CA SER A 113 -6.26 -9.72 26.76
C SER A 113 -4.75 -9.76 26.92
N GLU A 114 -4.18 -10.97 26.82
CA GLU A 114 -2.75 -11.19 26.96
C GLU A 114 -1.94 -10.54 25.82
N TYR A 115 -2.47 -10.54 24.59
CA TYR A 115 -1.84 -9.87 23.46
C TYR A 115 -1.90 -8.35 23.60
N LEU A 116 -3.04 -7.80 23.98
CA LEU A 116 -3.20 -6.36 24.18
C LEU A 116 -2.32 -5.85 25.34
N GLU A 117 -2.29 -6.58 26.46
CA GLU A 117 -1.41 -6.27 27.61
C GLU A 117 0.07 -6.33 27.23
N PHE A 118 0.47 -7.31 26.41
CA PHE A 118 1.85 -7.43 25.94
C PHE A 118 2.24 -6.23 25.08
N ALA A 119 1.44 -5.89 24.05
CA ALA A 119 1.74 -4.78 23.15
C ALA A 119 1.78 -3.44 23.90
N ASP A 120 0.80 -3.17 24.79
CA ASP A 120 0.78 -1.97 25.63
C ASP A 120 1.99 -1.90 26.57
N SER A 121 2.37 -3.02 27.19
CA SER A 121 3.54 -3.09 28.06
C SER A 121 4.86 -2.92 27.32
N PHE A 122 5.00 -3.52 26.12
CA PHE A 122 6.26 -3.54 25.39
C PHE A 122 6.71 -2.14 25.00
N TYR A 123 5.87 -1.32 24.33
CA TYR A 123 6.27 0.02 23.90
C TYR A 123 6.53 0.95 25.09
N GLN A 124 5.74 0.83 26.16
CA GLN A 124 5.98 1.63 27.38
C GLN A 124 7.28 1.22 28.07
N THR A 125 7.61 -0.07 28.09
CA THR A 125 8.88 -0.54 28.67
C THR A 125 10.09 -0.09 27.84
N CYS A 126 9.94 0.11 26.51
CA CYS A 126 11.00 0.73 25.70
C CYS A 126 11.36 2.15 26.18
N LEU A 127 10.44 2.85 26.83
CA LEU A 127 10.62 4.22 27.36
C LEU A 127 11.06 4.24 28.84
N ASP A 128 11.22 3.07 29.47
CA ASP A 128 11.60 2.94 30.87
C ASP A 128 13.02 2.34 31.00
N PRO A 129 14.07 3.17 31.16
CA PRO A 129 15.45 2.69 31.21
C PRO A 129 15.73 1.69 32.35
N GLU A 130 14.95 1.74 33.44
CA GLU A 130 15.16 0.84 34.60
C GLU A 130 14.68 -0.59 34.29
N ASN A 131 13.60 -0.72 33.54
CA ASN A 131 12.95 -2.01 33.23
C ASN A 131 13.17 -2.51 31.79
N ALA A 132 13.70 -1.68 30.91
CA ALA A 132 13.91 -1.99 29.49
C ALA A 132 14.66 -3.31 29.25
N SER A 133 15.60 -3.68 30.14
CA SER A 133 16.39 -4.91 30.00
C SER A 133 15.54 -6.20 29.94
N THR A 134 14.30 -6.16 30.41
CA THR A 134 13.36 -7.29 30.34
C THR A 134 12.95 -7.62 28.92
N LEU A 135 13.02 -6.65 27.99
CA LEU A 135 12.65 -6.81 26.59
C LEU A 135 13.65 -7.65 25.79
N ALA A 136 14.91 -7.76 26.27
CA ALA A 136 15.94 -8.52 25.56
C ALA A 136 15.57 -9.99 25.31
N ALA A 137 14.68 -10.56 26.14
CA ALA A 137 14.20 -11.95 26.00
C ALA A 137 13.24 -12.17 24.82
N TYR A 138 12.74 -11.10 24.22
CA TYR A 138 11.80 -11.12 23.09
C TYR A 138 12.45 -10.74 21.76
N LEU A 139 13.67 -10.21 21.78
CA LEU A 139 14.38 -9.76 20.60
C LEU A 139 15.32 -10.84 20.09
N GLU A 140 15.55 -10.85 18.78
CA GLU A 140 16.46 -11.77 18.08
C GLU A 140 17.54 -10.97 17.33
N PRO A 141 18.41 -10.22 18.04
CA PRO A 141 19.35 -9.31 17.39
C PRO A 141 20.29 -10.05 16.45
N ASP A 142 20.46 -9.50 15.25
CA ASP A 142 21.38 -9.99 14.23
C ASP A 142 22.46 -8.96 13.93
N GLU A 143 23.73 -9.34 14.08
CA GLU A 143 24.88 -8.47 13.83
C GLU A 143 25.00 -8.05 12.35
N THR A 144 24.34 -8.77 11.43
CA THR A 144 24.32 -8.42 10.01
C THR A 144 23.32 -7.30 9.69
N GLN A 145 22.37 -7.02 10.60
CA GLN A 145 21.42 -5.93 10.45
C GLN A 145 22.08 -4.58 10.73
N THR A 146 21.75 -3.60 9.89
CA THR A 146 22.25 -2.23 10.09
C THR A 146 21.44 -1.52 11.16
N ASN A 147 22.01 -1.35 12.36
CA ASN A 147 21.41 -0.54 13.42
C ASN A 147 21.78 0.95 13.28
N SER A 148 21.80 1.46 12.05
CA SER A 148 22.25 2.82 11.74
C SER A 148 21.16 3.87 11.75
N THR A 149 19.89 3.48 11.89
CA THR A 149 18.73 4.39 11.87
C THR A 149 17.76 4.08 13.00
N TYR A 150 16.93 5.04 13.37
CA TYR A 150 15.73 4.87 14.20
C TYR A 150 14.46 4.81 13.34
N GLU A 151 14.55 5.17 12.04
CA GLU A 151 13.40 5.24 11.14
C GLU A 151 12.73 3.89 10.99
N ASN A 152 13.49 2.82 10.78
CA ASN A 152 12.95 1.47 10.64
C ASN A 152 13.73 0.47 11.50
N LEU A 153 13.05 -0.11 12.49
CA LEU A 153 13.59 -1.13 13.39
C LEU A 153 12.70 -2.37 13.34
N ASN A 154 13.30 -3.53 13.58
CA ASN A 154 12.55 -4.80 13.60
C ASN A 154 13.07 -5.71 14.73
N ILE A 155 12.50 -6.90 14.85
CA ILE A 155 12.84 -7.88 15.89
C ILE A 155 14.34 -8.24 15.93
N HIS A 156 15.07 -8.07 14.81
CA HIS A 156 16.50 -8.33 14.68
C HIS A 156 17.38 -7.11 14.96
N SER A 157 16.79 -5.96 15.25
CA SER A 157 17.52 -4.76 15.61
C SER A 157 18.13 -4.88 17.00
N SER A 158 19.19 -4.09 17.25
CA SER A 158 19.84 -4.11 18.55
C SER A 158 18.93 -3.61 19.67
N PHE A 159 19.09 -4.20 20.84
CA PHE A 159 18.36 -3.78 22.04
C PHE A 159 18.49 -2.26 22.31
N GLU A 160 19.69 -1.71 22.15
CA GLU A 160 19.94 -0.29 22.35
C GLU A 160 19.07 0.57 21.43
N ARG A 161 18.90 0.20 20.15
CA ARG A 161 18.07 0.95 19.21
C ARG A 161 16.58 0.83 19.53
N ILE A 162 16.12 -0.37 19.88
CA ILE A 162 14.72 -0.61 20.27
C ILE A 162 14.32 0.22 21.49
N THR A 163 15.26 0.44 22.44
CA THR A 163 15.05 1.19 23.68
C THR A 163 15.53 2.64 23.58
N TRP A 164 15.62 3.20 22.39
CA TRP A 164 15.90 4.59 22.07
C TRP A 164 17.33 5.09 22.40
N GLY A 165 18.23 4.22 22.86
CA GLY A 165 19.64 4.54 23.04
C GLY A 165 19.88 5.72 24.00
N THR A 166 20.40 6.83 23.47
CA THR A 166 20.68 8.06 24.22
C THR A 166 19.59 9.13 24.11
N LEU A 167 18.50 8.86 23.38
CA LEU A 167 17.37 9.78 23.26
C LEU A 167 16.51 9.74 24.54
N ASP A 168 16.11 10.92 25.05
CA ASP A 168 15.23 11.04 26.24
C ASP A 168 13.77 11.14 25.80
N MET A 169 13.30 10.03 25.18
CA MET A 169 11.96 9.96 24.61
C MET A 169 10.87 10.03 25.67
N LYS A 170 9.92 10.94 25.48
CA LYS A 170 8.74 11.12 26.34
C LYS A 170 7.48 10.82 25.55
N LEU A 171 6.55 10.14 26.21
CA LEU A 171 5.26 9.82 25.59
C LEU A 171 4.34 11.05 25.67
N GLU A 172 4.07 11.66 24.52
CA GLU A 172 3.13 12.78 24.39
C GLU A 172 1.70 12.27 24.24
N LYS A 173 1.54 11.18 23.49
CA LYS A 173 0.25 10.59 23.23
C LYS A 173 0.30 9.08 23.33
N LYS A 174 -0.59 8.53 24.18
CA LYS A 174 -0.70 7.10 24.40
C LYS A 174 -1.32 6.38 23.20
N ALA A 175 -0.76 5.23 22.81
CA ALA A 175 -1.30 4.39 21.76
C ALA A 175 -2.66 3.79 22.10
N VAL A 176 -3.50 3.61 21.07
CA VAL A 176 -4.70 2.79 21.13
C VAL A 176 -4.44 1.54 20.28
N PRO A 177 -4.40 0.34 20.87
CA PRO A 177 -4.12 -0.88 20.13
C PRO A 177 -5.21 -1.18 19.09
N VAL A 178 -4.78 -1.50 17.87
CA VAL A 178 -5.66 -1.96 16.78
C VAL A 178 -5.29 -3.39 16.42
N ILE A 179 -6.24 -4.32 16.56
CA ILE A 179 -6.06 -5.69 16.07
C ILE A 179 -6.23 -5.66 14.56
N LYS A 180 -5.22 -6.12 13.83
CA LYS A 180 -5.20 -6.14 12.37
C LYS A 180 -5.52 -7.53 11.79
N ASP A 181 -5.05 -8.58 12.47
CA ASP A 181 -5.25 -9.96 12.04
C ASP A 181 -5.25 -10.90 13.25
N MET A 182 -6.01 -11.98 13.16
CA MET A 182 -6.07 -12.99 14.22
C MET A 182 -6.46 -14.35 13.63
N ASN A 183 -5.62 -15.34 13.84
CA ASN A 183 -5.94 -16.72 13.51
C ASN A 183 -5.93 -17.63 14.75
N GLU A 184 -5.92 -18.95 14.58
CA GLU A 184 -5.98 -19.91 15.70
C GLU A 184 -4.78 -19.83 16.64
N THR A 185 -3.65 -19.37 16.15
CA THR A 185 -2.38 -19.41 16.88
C THR A 185 -1.72 -18.05 17.05
N THR A 186 -2.03 -17.09 16.21
CA THR A 186 -1.37 -15.78 16.18
C THR A 186 -2.36 -14.62 16.22
N CYS A 187 -1.88 -13.47 16.70
CA CYS A 187 -2.57 -12.19 16.66
C CYS A 187 -1.58 -11.12 16.25
N SER A 188 -2.02 -10.22 15.37
CA SER A 188 -1.26 -9.06 14.93
C SER A 188 -1.90 -7.78 15.46
N ILE A 189 -1.09 -6.93 16.09
CA ILE A 189 -1.52 -5.65 16.69
C ILE A 189 -0.67 -4.53 16.13
N TYR A 190 -1.33 -3.40 15.89
CA TYR A 190 -0.75 -2.16 15.40
C TYR A 190 -0.94 -1.07 16.45
N LEU A 191 0.11 -0.32 16.76
CA LEU A 191 0.08 0.82 17.68
C LEU A 191 0.58 2.06 16.95
N THR A 192 -0.10 3.18 17.12
CA THR A 192 0.41 4.50 16.70
C THR A 192 0.43 5.43 17.91
N TYR A 193 1.55 6.12 18.13
CA TYR A 193 1.74 7.02 19.26
C TYR A 193 2.74 8.12 18.91
N VAL A 194 2.73 9.19 19.70
CA VAL A 194 3.65 10.32 19.52
C VAL A 194 4.65 10.37 20.67
N LEU A 195 5.91 10.53 20.32
CA LEU A 195 7.00 10.79 21.25
C LEU A 195 7.57 12.18 21.04
N SER A 196 8.19 12.71 22.07
CA SER A 196 9.02 13.91 22.01
C SER A 196 10.40 13.66 22.61
N ASP A 197 11.37 14.41 22.13
CA ASP A 197 12.73 14.45 22.65
C ASP A 197 13.22 15.90 22.70
N THR A 198 13.68 16.34 23.86
CA THR A 198 14.13 17.71 24.07
C THR A 198 15.59 17.71 24.50
N PRO A 199 16.54 17.96 23.58
CA PRO A 199 17.94 18.12 23.89
C PRO A 199 18.19 19.31 24.83
N GLU A 200 19.29 19.28 25.57
CA GLU A 200 19.72 20.44 26.36
C GLU A 200 19.99 21.64 25.42
N ASP A 201 19.37 22.80 25.71
CA ASP A 201 19.47 24.05 24.94
C ASP A 201 18.93 24.03 23.51
N GLU A 202 18.14 23.01 23.13
CA GLU A 202 17.52 22.87 21.80
C GLU A 202 15.97 22.86 21.90
N THR A 203 15.35 22.87 20.73
CA THR A 203 13.89 22.76 20.59
C THR A 203 13.44 21.31 20.73
N THR A 204 12.17 21.12 21.06
CA THR A 204 11.57 19.79 21.17
C THR A 204 11.27 19.24 19.79
N ASP A 205 11.81 18.06 19.50
CA ASP A 205 11.48 17.28 18.33
C ASP A 205 10.32 16.34 18.64
N TYR A 206 9.40 16.17 17.70
CA TYR A 206 8.26 15.25 17.80
C TYR A 206 8.39 14.12 16.79
N TYR A 207 7.97 12.94 17.19
CA TYR A 207 8.08 11.72 16.38
C TYR A 207 6.74 11.01 16.33
N ASN A 208 6.26 10.73 15.13
CA ASN A 208 5.16 9.79 14.92
C ASN A 208 5.76 8.38 14.87
N VAL A 209 5.30 7.50 15.73
CA VAL A 209 5.83 6.14 15.87
C VAL A 209 4.72 5.14 15.65
N THR A 210 5.00 4.16 14.81
CA THR A 210 4.12 3.04 14.54
C THR A 210 4.83 1.74 14.88
N ASP A 211 4.23 0.94 15.75
CA ASP A 211 4.71 -0.39 16.11
C ASP A 211 3.76 -1.47 15.58
N PHE A 212 4.29 -2.47 14.93
CA PHE A 212 3.61 -3.70 14.54
C PHE A 212 4.11 -4.86 15.39
N TYR A 213 3.18 -5.67 15.92
CA TYR A 213 3.47 -6.86 16.71
C TYR A 213 2.74 -8.04 16.11
N ARG A 214 3.46 -9.13 15.76
CA ARG A 214 2.88 -10.45 15.51
C ARG A 214 3.24 -11.37 16.65
N MET A 215 2.24 -11.94 17.30
CA MET A 215 2.41 -12.68 18.56
C MET A 215 1.72 -14.04 18.50
N ARG A 216 2.21 -14.96 19.31
CA ARG A 216 1.58 -16.25 19.58
C ARG A 216 1.55 -16.52 21.07
N TYR A 217 0.41 -16.99 21.58
CA TYR A 217 0.31 -17.42 22.97
C TYR A 217 0.61 -18.93 23.06
N ALA A 218 1.65 -19.28 23.78
CA ALA A 218 2.07 -20.67 23.99
C ALA A 218 2.73 -20.83 25.35
N GLN A 219 2.54 -21.99 25.97
CA GLN A 219 3.15 -22.30 27.28
C GLN A 219 2.86 -21.25 28.35
N SER A 220 1.63 -20.71 28.38
CA SER A 220 1.17 -19.68 29.31
C SER A 220 1.94 -18.36 29.24
N ARG A 221 2.49 -18.01 28.07
CA ARG A 221 3.13 -16.72 27.80
C ARG A 221 2.95 -16.26 26.36
N VAL A 222 3.06 -14.97 26.13
CA VAL A 222 3.14 -14.40 24.79
C VAL A 222 4.56 -14.60 24.24
N MET A 223 4.63 -15.07 23.00
CA MET A 223 5.85 -15.17 22.19
C MET A 223 5.76 -14.11 21.10
N LEU A 224 6.73 -13.22 21.03
CA LEU A 224 6.87 -12.28 19.92
C LEU A 224 7.45 -13.04 18.73
N LEU A 225 6.75 -13.02 17.60
CA LEU A 225 7.17 -13.72 16.36
C LEU A 225 7.74 -12.74 15.34
N ASP A 226 7.23 -11.51 15.37
CA ASP A 226 7.69 -10.41 14.52
C ASP A 226 7.39 -9.09 15.23
N PHE A 227 8.25 -8.12 14.98
CA PHE A 227 8.13 -6.75 15.47
C PHE A 227 8.74 -5.82 14.44
N ASP A 228 7.99 -4.80 14.06
CA ASP A 228 8.50 -3.70 13.24
C ASP A 228 8.14 -2.38 13.90
N ARG A 229 9.05 -1.42 13.87
CA ARG A 229 8.84 -0.04 14.29
C ARG A 229 9.21 0.88 13.16
N ASN A 230 8.28 1.76 12.77
CA ASN A 230 8.54 2.90 11.92
C ASN A 230 8.49 4.18 12.75
N THR A 231 9.49 5.04 12.61
CA THR A 231 9.59 6.32 13.31
C THR A 231 9.81 7.42 12.30
N GLN A 232 8.94 8.43 12.31
CA GLN A 232 9.04 9.59 11.46
C GLN A 232 9.08 10.86 12.30
N GLU A 233 10.13 11.65 12.13
CA GLU A 233 10.26 12.95 12.76
C GLU A 233 9.31 13.95 12.10
N LEU A 234 8.55 14.70 12.89
CA LEU A 234 7.61 15.70 12.39
C LEU A 234 8.35 16.99 12.07
N TYR A 235 8.32 17.40 10.83
CA TYR A 235 8.94 18.65 10.39
C TYR A 235 8.07 19.85 10.77
N ASP A 236 8.62 20.83 11.47
CA ASP A 236 7.84 21.99 11.91
C ASP A 236 8.21 23.30 11.19
N GLY A 237 9.24 23.29 10.36
CA GLY A 237 9.69 24.43 9.57
C GLY A 237 10.25 25.61 10.38
N LYS A 238 9.94 25.73 11.66
CA LYS A 238 10.37 26.83 12.56
C LYS A 238 11.73 26.57 13.14
N HIS A 239 11.95 25.33 13.47
CA HIS A 239 13.17 24.82 14.11
C HIS A 239 14.09 24.08 13.11
N THR A 240 13.78 24.23 11.83
CA THR A 240 14.50 23.55 10.76
C THR A 240 15.99 23.83 10.85
N GLU A 241 16.76 22.78 10.96
CA GLU A 241 18.19 22.84 10.83
C GLU A 241 18.59 23.09 9.37
N LEU A 242 18.57 24.34 8.97
CA LEU A 242 19.17 24.75 7.73
C LEU A 242 20.69 24.76 7.90
N THR A 243 21.34 23.91 7.16
CA THR A 243 22.79 23.93 7.02
C THR A 243 23.21 24.85 5.88
N SER A 244 24.50 25.11 5.75
CA SER A 244 25.00 25.87 4.57
C SER A 244 24.81 25.09 3.26
N LYS A 245 24.41 23.83 3.30
CA LYS A 245 24.22 22.95 2.13
C LYS A 245 22.76 22.74 1.79
N GLY A 246 21.86 22.70 2.78
CA GLY A 246 20.48 22.33 2.53
C GLY A 246 19.62 22.27 3.78
N ILE A 247 18.58 21.47 3.72
CA ILE A 247 17.56 21.27 4.76
C ILE A 247 17.78 19.90 5.39
N ASP A 248 17.85 19.83 6.70
CA ASP A 248 17.82 18.57 7.44
C ASP A 248 16.37 18.23 7.78
N LEU A 249 15.89 17.07 7.33
CA LEU A 249 14.51 16.59 7.52
C LEU A 249 14.36 15.71 8.76
N GLY A 250 15.49 15.33 9.37
CA GLY A 250 15.51 14.49 10.57
C GLY A 250 15.42 12.98 10.30
N VAL A 251 14.89 12.25 11.27
CA VAL A 251 14.70 10.79 11.20
C VAL A 251 13.46 10.48 10.38
N VAL A 252 13.63 10.26 9.09
CA VAL A 252 12.56 9.98 8.13
C VAL A 252 12.97 8.89 7.14
N ALA A 253 12.00 8.36 6.39
CA ALA A 253 12.25 7.38 5.32
C ALA A 253 13.14 7.96 4.21
N LYS A 254 13.94 7.08 3.56
CA LYS A 254 14.88 7.49 2.51
C LYS A 254 14.21 7.86 1.18
N ASP A 255 12.96 7.50 1.01
CA ASP A 255 12.15 7.73 -0.18
C ASP A 255 11.26 8.97 -0.08
N VAL A 256 11.69 9.98 0.69
CA VAL A 256 11.03 11.28 0.76
C VAL A 256 10.74 11.80 -0.64
N GLN A 257 9.45 12.07 -0.90
CA GLN A 257 9.05 12.69 -2.15
C GLN A 257 9.47 14.15 -2.14
N TYR A 258 10.22 14.58 -3.16
CA TYR A 258 10.55 15.97 -3.37
C TYR A 258 10.60 16.32 -4.86
N GLN A 259 10.36 17.58 -5.16
CA GLN A 259 10.47 18.12 -6.51
C GLN A 259 10.93 19.58 -6.47
N SER A 260 11.78 19.99 -7.43
CA SER A 260 12.25 21.35 -7.53
C SER A 260 11.78 22.03 -8.82
N ASN A 261 11.78 23.37 -8.79
CA ASN A 261 11.67 24.17 -10.02
C ASN A 261 12.92 24.00 -10.91
N LYS A 262 12.89 24.46 -12.15
CA LYS A 262 13.99 24.28 -13.11
C LYS A 262 15.29 24.96 -12.68
N SER A 263 15.23 26.08 -11.95
CA SER A 263 16.41 26.80 -11.44
C SER A 263 16.94 26.18 -10.14
N SER A 264 16.23 25.20 -9.55
CA SER A 264 16.55 24.55 -8.27
C SER A 264 16.75 25.52 -7.10
N ASP A 265 16.03 26.63 -7.14
CA ASP A 265 15.97 27.61 -6.06
C ASP A 265 14.80 27.36 -5.11
N ILE A 266 13.81 26.58 -5.55
CA ILE A 266 12.61 26.21 -4.79
C ILE A 266 12.48 24.70 -4.80
N VAL A 267 12.31 24.09 -3.63
CA VAL A 267 12.01 22.69 -3.47
C VAL A 267 10.71 22.53 -2.69
N ALA A 268 9.84 21.65 -3.17
CA ALA A 268 8.73 21.12 -2.41
C ALA A 268 9.04 19.69 -1.97
N PHE A 269 8.61 19.32 -0.79
CA PHE A 269 8.78 17.96 -0.26
C PHE A 269 7.59 17.57 0.63
N VAL A 270 7.36 16.26 0.72
CA VAL A 270 6.29 15.68 1.53
C VAL A 270 6.88 14.98 2.75
N GLN A 271 6.36 15.29 3.91
CA GLN A 271 6.72 14.61 5.16
C GLN A 271 5.48 14.43 6.04
N GLU A 272 5.22 13.20 6.44
CA GLU A 272 4.10 12.83 7.31
C GLU A 272 2.74 13.41 6.85
N GLY A 273 2.44 13.26 5.56
CA GLY A 273 1.19 13.73 4.96
C GLY A 273 1.10 15.25 4.79
N GLU A 274 2.14 15.98 5.06
CA GLU A 274 2.20 17.43 4.90
C GLU A 274 3.05 17.84 3.70
N LEU A 275 2.63 18.89 2.98
CA LEU A 275 3.40 19.49 1.89
C LEU A 275 4.10 20.75 2.37
N TRP A 276 5.40 20.74 2.22
CA TRP A 276 6.28 21.85 2.56
C TRP A 276 7.01 22.38 1.32
N SER A 277 7.37 23.64 1.33
CA SER A 277 8.33 24.20 0.36
C SER A 277 9.38 25.06 1.03
N TYR A 278 10.59 25.03 0.47
CA TYR A 278 11.64 25.97 0.81
C TYR A 278 12.11 26.72 -0.42
N ASN A 279 12.05 28.06 -0.34
CA ASN A 279 12.58 28.98 -1.35
C ASN A 279 13.91 29.55 -0.86
N ARG A 280 15.00 29.07 -1.46
CA ARG A 280 16.37 29.46 -1.12
C ARG A 280 16.64 30.94 -1.35
N SER A 281 16.16 31.49 -2.46
CA SER A 281 16.38 32.89 -2.84
C SER A 281 15.65 33.86 -1.91
N ALA A 282 14.46 33.51 -1.45
CA ALA A 282 13.69 34.27 -0.48
C ALA A 282 14.03 33.91 0.98
N ASN A 283 14.80 32.86 1.19
CA ASN A 283 15.08 32.26 2.51
C ASN A 283 13.78 32.04 3.32
N LYS A 284 12.84 31.35 2.67
CA LYS A 284 11.46 31.19 3.17
C LYS A 284 11.07 29.71 3.16
N THR A 285 10.56 29.22 4.28
CA THR A 285 9.89 27.92 4.39
C THR A 285 8.38 28.16 4.48
N THR A 286 7.61 27.37 3.74
CA THR A 286 6.15 27.46 3.74
C THR A 286 5.54 26.09 3.95
N GLN A 287 4.69 25.94 4.95
CA GLN A 287 3.76 24.83 5.07
C GLN A 287 2.60 25.09 4.11
N ILE A 288 2.54 24.31 3.02
CA ILE A 288 1.55 24.50 1.96
C ILE A 288 0.27 23.75 2.29
N PHE A 289 0.38 22.52 2.77
CA PHE A 289 -0.76 21.68 3.10
C PHE A 289 -0.49 20.87 4.37
N SER A 290 -1.48 20.83 5.28
CA SER A 290 -1.47 20.01 6.49
C SER A 290 -2.88 19.81 7.00
N PHE A 291 -3.17 18.60 7.49
CA PHE A 291 -4.38 18.33 8.29
C PHE A 291 -4.14 18.49 9.80
N ARG A 292 -2.91 18.83 10.22
CA ARG A 292 -2.58 19.07 11.64
C ARG A 292 -2.91 20.51 12.03
N ASP A 293 -3.55 20.68 13.18
CA ASP A 293 -3.87 21.99 13.76
C ASP A 293 -3.05 22.31 15.04
N GLY A 294 -2.17 21.40 15.45
CA GLY A 294 -1.24 21.55 16.56
C GLY A 294 -1.77 21.04 17.91
N ASP A 295 -2.96 20.41 17.92
CA ASP A 295 -3.55 19.88 19.16
C ASP A 295 -2.97 18.50 19.57
N LEU A 296 -2.20 17.84 18.70
CA LEU A 296 -1.68 16.48 18.85
C LEU A 296 -2.75 15.45 19.26
N ASP A 297 -3.98 15.67 18.82
CA ASP A 297 -5.09 14.75 19.10
C ASP A 297 -5.01 13.48 18.22
N GLU A 298 -5.91 12.50 18.43
CA GLU A 298 -5.88 11.25 17.66
C GLU A 298 -6.11 11.46 16.17
N ARG A 299 -6.87 12.48 15.80
CA ARG A 299 -7.15 12.78 14.41
C ARG A 299 -5.93 13.33 13.68
N GLU A 300 -5.10 14.13 14.33
CA GLU A 300 -3.87 14.66 13.73
C GLU A 300 -2.88 13.57 13.32
N ASN A 301 -2.88 12.46 14.07
CA ASN A 301 -1.99 11.34 13.78
C ASN A 301 -2.59 10.33 12.79
N LEU A 302 -3.78 10.58 12.26
CA LEU A 302 -4.36 9.74 11.23
C LEU A 302 -3.64 9.98 9.91
N GLN A 303 -2.79 9.03 9.50
CA GLN A 303 -1.99 9.07 8.28
C GLN A 303 -2.65 8.26 7.14
N GLU A 304 -3.98 8.40 6.99
CA GLU A 304 -4.72 7.72 5.92
C GLU A 304 -4.95 8.62 4.71
N HIS A 305 -3.92 9.40 4.37
CA HIS A 305 -3.87 10.18 3.14
C HIS A 305 -2.44 10.28 2.61
N GLY A 306 -2.32 10.51 1.32
CA GLY A 306 -1.06 10.76 0.64
C GLY A 306 -1.11 12.11 -0.07
N VAL A 307 0.07 12.71 -0.25
CA VAL A 307 0.25 13.94 -1.03
C VAL A 307 1.19 13.63 -2.18
N LYS A 308 0.83 14.07 -3.38
CA LYS A 308 1.66 13.96 -4.57
C LYS A 308 1.96 15.32 -5.15
N ILE A 309 3.24 15.66 -5.25
CA ILE A 309 3.70 16.88 -5.92
C ILE A 309 3.58 16.66 -7.44
N VAL A 310 2.83 17.53 -8.10
CA VAL A 310 2.65 17.49 -9.56
C VAL A 310 3.70 18.32 -10.26
N ARG A 311 3.86 19.59 -9.82
CA ARG A 311 4.83 20.49 -10.42
C ARG A 311 5.19 21.66 -9.49
N VAL A 312 6.42 22.14 -9.61
CA VAL A 312 6.93 23.34 -8.91
C VAL A 312 7.36 24.34 -9.96
N GLU A 313 6.70 25.50 -10.01
CA GLU A 313 6.96 26.54 -11.00
C GLU A 313 8.05 27.52 -10.53
N GLU A 314 8.63 28.28 -11.49
CA GLU A 314 9.64 29.31 -11.18
C GLU A 314 9.10 30.47 -10.34
N SER A 315 7.79 30.74 -10.39
CA SER A 315 7.09 31.69 -9.52
C SER A 315 7.05 31.25 -8.05
N GLY A 316 7.16 29.95 -7.81
CA GLY A 316 6.93 29.30 -6.53
C GLY A 316 5.53 28.72 -6.37
N ASP A 317 4.71 28.82 -7.42
CA ASP A 317 3.41 28.15 -7.45
C ASP A 317 3.61 26.64 -7.52
N ILE A 318 2.74 25.88 -6.89
CA ILE A 318 2.85 24.42 -6.79
C ILE A 318 1.49 23.78 -7.01
N ASP A 319 1.43 22.83 -7.96
CA ASP A 319 0.29 21.99 -8.14
C ASP A 319 0.54 20.64 -7.44
N PHE A 320 -0.46 20.16 -6.73
CA PHE A 320 -0.37 18.92 -5.99
C PHE A 320 -1.72 18.19 -5.87
N VAL A 321 -1.67 16.92 -5.57
CA VAL A 321 -2.84 16.06 -5.35
C VAL A 321 -2.78 15.50 -3.95
N VAL A 322 -3.89 15.59 -3.22
CA VAL A 322 -4.12 14.88 -1.96
C VAL A 322 -5.10 13.76 -2.22
N TYR A 323 -4.81 12.55 -1.75
CA TYR A 323 -5.67 11.40 -1.95
C TYR A 323 -5.78 10.57 -0.67
N GLY A 324 -6.94 10.02 -0.42
CA GLY A 324 -7.24 9.24 0.77
C GLY A 324 -8.34 9.85 1.63
N TYR A 325 -8.26 9.64 2.92
CA TYR A 325 -9.22 10.14 3.90
C TYR A 325 -8.98 11.62 4.18
N MET A 326 -9.98 12.45 3.91
CA MET A 326 -9.95 13.88 4.20
C MET A 326 -10.24 14.11 5.68
N ASN A 327 -9.20 14.40 6.43
CA ASN A 327 -9.24 14.44 7.89
C ASN A 327 -9.79 15.77 8.45
N ARG A 328 -9.82 16.81 7.64
CA ARG A 328 -10.26 18.18 7.97
C ARG A 328 -10.92 18.83 6.76
N ASP A 329 -11.40 20.02 6.97
CA ASP A 329 -11.96 20.92 5.99
C ASP A 329 -13.30 20.48 5.41
N VAL A 330 -13.61 20.93 4.20
CA VAL A 330 -14.93 20.80 3.56
C VAL A 330 -15.32 19.34 3.32
N HIS A 331 -14.35 18.49 3.03
CA HIS A 331 -14.53 17.08 2.73
C HIS A 331 -14.25 16.17 3.94
N GLU A 332 -14.29 16.73 5.16
CA GLU A 332 -14.00 15.96 6.38
C GLU A 332 -14.85 14.68 6.47
N GLY A 333 -14.15 13.54 6.58
CA GLY A 333 -14.79 12.21 6.63
C GLY A 333 -15.06 11.57 5.27
N GLU A 334 -14.75 12.24 4.16
CA GLU A 334 -14.82 11.63 2.83
C GLU A 334 -13.47 11.00 2.45
N VAL A 335 -13.50 10.01 1.60
CA VAL A 335 -12.31 9.51 0.89
C VAL A 335 -12.38 9.99 -0.54
N GLY A 336 -11.26 10.49 -1.08
CA GLY A 336 -11.26 11.00 -2.44
C GLY A 336 -9.89 11.39 -2.96
N ILE A 337 -9.90 11.98 -4.15
CA ILE A 337 -8.76 12.58 -4.82
C ILE A 337 -9.06 14.06 -4.96
N ALA A 338 -8.27 14.91 -4.29
CA ALA A 338 -8.37 16.37 -4.36
C ALA A 338 -7.19 16.93 -5.13
N VAL A 339 -7.45 17.77 -6.13
CA VAL A 339 -6.43 18.47 -6.91
C VAL A 339 -6.36 19.90 -6.43
N TYR A 340 -5.17 20.35 -6.06
CA TYR A 340 -4.92 21.66 -5.48
C TYR A 340 -3.89 22.47 -6.27
N HIS A 341 -4.08 23.78 -6.27
CA HIS A 341 -3.11 24.77 -6.72
C HIS A 341 -2.71 25.68 -5.55
N TYR A 342 -1.40 25.81 -5.31
CA TYR A 342 -0.84 26.79 -4.37
C TYR A 342 -0.28 27.98 -5.13
N GLY A 343 -0.83 29.18 -4.89
CA GLY A 343 -0.35 30.45 -5.41
C GLY A 343 0.62 31.13 -4.43
N ALA A 344 1.90 31.21 -4.79
CA ALA A 344 2.96 31.70 -3.92
C ALA A 344 2.86 33.20 -3.60
N GLU A 345 2.29 34.01 -4.52
CA GLU A 345 2.11 35.46 -4.34
C GLU A 345 1.08 35.78 -3.25
N LEU A 346 -0.03 35.04 -3.25
CA LEU A 346 -1.12 35.20 -2.27
C LEU A 346 -0.94 34.33 -1.03
N ASN A 347 -0.01 33.38 -1.06
CA ASN A 347 0.18 32.36 -0.04
C ASN A 347 -1.11 31.58 0.25
N GLN A 348 -1.80 31.17 -0.79
CA GLN A 348 -3.14 30.60 -0.74
C GLN A 348 -3.19 29.29 -1.53
N VAL A 349 -3.94 28.31 -1.02
CA VAL A 349 -4.25 27.03 -1.69
C VAL A 349 -5.69 27.09 -2.17
N GLU A 350 -5.90 26.76 -3.43
CA GLU A 350 -7.21 26.64 -4.07
C GLU A 350 -7.47 25.17 -4.42
N GLU A 351 -8.66 24.64 -4.10
CA GLU A 351 -9.09 23.32 -4.56
C GLU A 351 -9.69 23.45 -5.97
N GLU A 352 -9.07 22.81 -6.94
CA GLU A 352 -9.52 22.82 -8.33
C GLU A 352 -10.58 21.75 -8.61
N LEU A 353 -10.44 20.56 -8.00
CA LEU A 353 -11.33 19.43 -8.21
C LEU A 353 -11.29 18.46 -7.03
N PHE A 354 -12.45 17.93 -6.63
CA PHE A 354 -12.58 16.80 -5.72
C PHE A 354 -13.33 15.63 -6.37
N ILE A 355 -12.79 14.42 -6.24
CA ILE A 355 -13.35 13.18 -6.77
C ILE A 355 -13.61 12.24 -5.59
N PRO A 356 -14.87 12.11 -5.11
CA PRO A 356 -15.18 11.22 -3.99
C PRO A 356 -15.04 9.75 -4.39
N MET A 357 -14.44 8.96 -3.49
CA MET A 357 -14.18 7.53 -3.66
C MET A 357 -14.90 6.73 -2.57
N LYS A 358 -15.19 5.45 -2.85
CA LYS A 358 -15.79 4.52 -1.89
C LYS A 358 -14.84 3.41 -1.44
N SER A 359 -13.62 3.40 -1.93
CA SER A 359 -12.53 2.54 -1.48
C SER A 359 -11.79 3.17 -0.29
N SER A 360 -11.14 2.35 0.55
CA SER A 360 -10.30 2.88 1.62
C SER A 360 -9.01 3.50 1.08
N TYR A 361 -8.33 4.26 1.94
CA TYR A 361 -7.04 4.87 1.59
C TYR A 361 -6.01 3.85 1.09
N GLU A 362 -5.92 2.67 1.71
CA GLU A 362 -4.92 1.65 1.33
C GLU A 362 -5.06 1.22 -0.14
N TYR A 363 -6.30 1.02 -0.61
CA TYR A 363 -6.55 0.67 -2.01
C TYR A 363 -6.32 1.87 -2.94
N LEU A 364 -6.82 3.04 -2.57
CA LEU A 364 -6.63 4.25 -3.36
C LEU A 364 -5.14 4.62 -3.47
N LYS A 365 -4.37 4.40 -2.41
CA LYS A 365 -2.92 4.59 -2.41
C LYS A 365 -2.25 3.70 -3.46
N GLU A 366 -2.58 2.42 -3.53
CA GLU A 366 -2.00 1.51 -4.52
C GLU A 366 -2.33 1.99 -5.95
N ASP A 367 -3.57 2.36 -6.22
CA ASP A 367 -3.98 2.90 -7.52
C ASP A 367 -3.20 4.18 -7.89
N MET A 368 -3.10 5.13 -6.96
CA MET A 368 -2.39 6.40 -7.16
C MET A 368 -0.88 6.23 -7.32
N GLU A 369 -0.28 5.26 -6.65
CA GLU A 369 1.14 4.92 -6.81
C GLU A 369 1.43 4.23 -8.14
N LEU A 370 0.51 3.41 -8.65
CA LEU A 370 0.64 2.78 -9.96
C LEU A 370 0.69 3.81 -11.08
N LEU A 371 -0.29 4.68 -11.14
CA LEU A 371 -0.34 5.78 -12.09
C LEU A 371 -1.25 6.91 -11.59
N SER A 372 -0.67 8.09 -11.45
CA SER A 372 -1.42 9.34 -11.27
C SER A 372 -0.59 10.49 -11.85
N TYR A 373 -0.81 10.79 -13.12
CA TYR A 373 -0.03 11.78 -13.87
C TYR A 373 -0.91 12.97 -14.29
N VAL A 374 -0.50 14.19 -13.96
CA VAL A 374 -1.18 15.42 -14.39
C VAL A 374 -0.36 16.10 -15.47
N THR A 375 -0.96 16.30 -16.64
CA THR A 375 -0.33 16.99 -17.78
C THR A 375 -0.28 18.49 -17.55
N ARG A 376 0.47 19.21 -18.42
CA ARG A 376 0.49 20.68 -18.41
C ARG A 376 -0.83 21.34 -18.84
N ASP A 377 -1.66 20.58 -19.54
CA ASP A 377 -3.00 21.01 -19.97
C ASP A 377 -4.10 20.60 -18.96
N ASP A 378 -3.70 20.31 -17.71
CA ASP A 378 -4.57 19.95 -16.58
C ASP A 378 -5.46 18.71 -16.83
N MET A 379 -4.86 17.72 -17.51
CA MET A 379 -5.43 16.39 -17.65
C MET A 379 -4.82 15.44 -16.62
N LEU A 380 -5.62 14.87 -15.71
CA LEU A 380 -5.20 13.84 -14.79
C LEU A 380 -5.44 12.46 -15.41
N TYR A 381 -4.37 11.69 -15.56
CA TYR A 381 -4.43 10.25 -15.88
C TYR A 381 -4.24 9.43 -14.61
N VAL A 382 -5.15 8.50 -14.36
CA VAL A 382 -5.12 7.63 -13.18
C VAL A 382 -5.67 6.25 -13.53
N ILE A 383 -5.09 5.20 -12.95
CA ILE A 383 -5.67 3.85 -13.01
C ILE A 383 -6.52 3.67 -11.75
N LEU A 384 -7.81 3.42 -11.93
CA LEU A 384 -8.75 3.13 -10.86
C LEU A 384 -9.51 1.85 -11.21
N GLU A 385 -9.59 0.89 -10.31
CA GLU A 385 -10.30 -0.38 -10.50
C GLU A 385 -9.94 -1.09 -11.83
N ASP A 386 -8.67 -1.15 -12.19
CA ASP A 386 -8.13 -1.72 -13.45
C ASP A 386 -8.46 -0.96 -14.75
N ASP A 387 -9.06 0.22 -14.70
CA ASP A 387 -9.34 1.06 -15.87
C ASP A 387 -8.47 2.33 -15.87
N LEU A 388 -7.96 2.71 -17.04
CA LEU A 388 -7.25 3.97 -17.23
C LEU A 388 -8.24 5.10 -17.53
N TYR A 389 -8.33 6.03 -16.62
CA TYR A 389 -9.14 7.25 -16.76
C TYR A 389 -8.28 8.44 -17.19
N GLN A 390 -8.84 9.25 -18.06
CA GLN A 390 -8.38 10.62 -18.34
C GLN A 390 -9.45 11.58 -17.82
N ILE A 391 -9.06 12.47 -16.92
CA ILE A 391 -9.94 13.43 -16.24
C ILE A 391 -9.51 14.84 -16.62
N ASP A 392 -10.41 15.62 -17.21
CA ASP A 392 -10.22 17.04 -17.47
C ASP A 392 -10.60 17.82 -16.20
N ILE A 393 -9.58 18.33 -15.50
CA ILE A 393 -9.73 19.03 -14.23
C ILE A 393 -10.58 20.31 -14.41
N LYS A 394 -10.37 21.06 -15.50
CA LYS A 394 -11.08 22.32 -15.77
C LYS A 394 -12.51 22.12 -16.23
N GLN A 395 -12.74 21.13 -17.11
CA GLN A 395 -14.08 20.84 -17.64
C GLN A 395 -14.89 19.93 -16.70
N LYS A 396 -14.27 19.36 -15.68
CA LYS A 396 -14.89 18.44 -14.72
C LYS A 396 -15.57 17.26 -15.42
N SER A 397 -14.83 16.66 -16.34
CA SER A 397 -15.30 15.54 -17.15
C SER A 397 -14.24 14.46 -17.23
N PHE A 398 -14.65 13.23 -17.50
CA PHE A 398 -13.72 12.12 -17.65
C PHE A 398 -14.10 11.22 -18.84
N GLN A 399 -13.11 10.46 -19.29
CA GLN A 399 -13.30 9.35 -20.22
C GLN A 399 -12.41 8.17 -19.83
N ILE A 400 -12.85 6.96 -20.18
CA ILE A 400 -12.02 5.76 -20.04
C ILE A 400 -11.17 5.66 -21.31
N VAL A 401 -9.85 5.68 -21.14
CA VAL A 401 -8.88 5.56 -22.23
C VAL A 401 -8.64 4.09 -22.58
N LYS A 402 -8.55 3.25 -21.53
CA LYS A 402 -8.35 1.81 -21.68
C LYS A 402 -9.06 1.09 -20.55
N GLU A 403 -9.94 0.16 -20.90
CA GLU A 403 -10.56 -0.77 -19.96
C GLU A 403 -9.68 -1.99 -19.73
N LYS A 404 -9.76 -2.59 -18.56
CA LYS A 404 -9.14 -3.86 -18.16
C LYS A 404 -7.61 -3.86 -18.31
N LEU A 405 -6.96 -2.89 -17.70
CA LEU A 405 -5.51 -2.90 -17.52
C LEU A 405 -5.12 -3.92 -16.44
N ILE A 406 -5.09 -5.20 -16.82
CA ILE A 406 -4.72 -6.28 -15.91
C ILE A 406 -3.30 -6.05 -15.40
N LYS A 407 -3.10 -6.10 -14.10
CA LYS A 407 -1.78 -6.02 -13.46
C LYS A 407 -0.85 -7.07 -14.08
N ASP A 408 0.42 -6.74 -14.25
CA ASP A 408 1.42 -7.54 -15.00
C ASP A 408 1.25 -7.57 -16.54
N ARG A 409 0.24 -6.87 -17.08
CA ARG A 409 0.07 -6.68 -18.52
C ARG A 409 0.36 -5.27 -18.99
N TYR A 410 0.80 -4.40 -18.12
CA TYR A 410 1.27 -3.05 -18.43
C TYR A 410 2.50 -2.67 -17.64
N VAL A 411 3.21 -1.67 -18.11
CA VAL A 411 4.35 -1.06 -17.44
C VAL A 411 4.23 0.46 -17.51
N VAL A 412 4.69 1.14 -16.47
CA VAL A 412 4.66 2.60 -16.35
C VAL A 412 6.09 3.11 -16.21
N SER A 413 6.42 4.24 -16.82
CA SER A 413 7.73 4.87 -16.63
C SER A 413 7.88 5.43 -15.20
N LYS A 414 9.13 5.60 -14.73
CA LYS A 414 9.41 6.15 -13.38
C LYS A 414 8.81 7.54 -13.19
N SER A 415 8.76 8.36 -14.22
CA SER A 415 8.12 9.68 -14.22
C SER A 415 6.59 9.64 -14.25
N GLN A 416 6.02 8.45 -14.53
CA GLN A 416 4.62 8.22 -14.85
C GLN A 416 4.12 8.95 -16.11
N ALA A 417 5.00 9.50 -16.95
CA ALA A 417 4.63 10.18 -18.18
C ALA A 417 4.37 9.25 -19.37
N SER A 418 4.81 7.98 -19.27
CA SER A 418 4.65 6.95 -20.32
C SER A 418 4.07 5.66 -19.76
N LEU A 419 3.14 5.08 -20.49
CA LEU A 419 2.47 3.81 -20.18
C LEU A 419 2.55 2.89 -21.41
N ALA A 420 2.81 1.61 -21.21
CA ALA A 420 2.70 0.61 -22.27
C ALA A 420 1.92 -0.61 -21.76
N TRP A 421 0.99 -1.12 -22.58
CA TRP A 421 0.22 -2.31 -22.24
C TRP A 421 0.23 -3.35 -23.35
N MET A 422 0.09 -4.60 -22.94
CA MET A 422 -0.05 -5.77 -23.81
C MET A 422 -1.53 -6.01 -24.09
N ASP A 423 -1.89 -6.12 -25.36
CA ASP A 423 -3.31 -6.18 -25.76
C ASP A 423 -3.97 -7.57 -25.60
N GLN A 424 -3.21 -8.62 -25.26
CA GLN A 424 -3.73 -9.95 -24.97
C GLN A 424 -3.83 -10.22 -23.47
N GLU A 425 -4.94 -10.82 -23.05
CA GLU A 425 -5.17 -11.21 -21.66
C GLU A 425 -4.33 -12.43 -21.24
N GLU A 426 -4.06 -13.36 -22.19
CA GLU A 426 -3.30 -14.58 -21.94
C GLU A 426 -1.81 -14.28 -21.72
N GLU A 427 -1.25 -14.82 -20.64
CA GLU A 427 0.17 -14.66 -20.33
C GLU A 427 1.05 -15.27 -21.41
N ASN A 428 2.11 -14.56 -21.78
CA ASN A 428 3.10 -14.99 -22.79
C ASN A 428 2.55 -15.18 -24.22
N ALA A 429 1.31 -14.76 -24.51
CA ALA A 429 0.69 -14.85 -25.82
C ALA A 429 0.68 -13.52 -26.59
N CYS A 430 1.22 -12.45 -26.02
CA CYS A 430 1.13 -11.10 -26.55
C CYS A 430 1.79 -10.96 -27.93
N THR A 431 1.06 -10.39 -28.88
CA THR A 431 1.53 -10.06 -30.23
C THR A 431 1.52 -8.56 -30.52
N GLN A 432 0.92 -7.76 -29.64
CA GLN A 432 0.83 -6.32 -29.81
C GLN A 432 1.01 -5.61 -28.46
N ILE A 433 1.94 -4.65 -28.41
CA ILE A 433 2.08 -3.70 -27.31
C ILE A 433 1.62 -2.33 -27.80
N THR A 434 0.77 -1.66 -27.03
CA THR A 434 0.41 -0.26 -27.25
C THR A 434 1.17 0.60 -26.27
N VAL A 435 1.81 1.65 -26.75
CA VAL A 435 2.58 2.62 -25.96
C VAL A 435 1.89 3.97 -26.02
N MET A 436 1.71 4.62 -24.88
CA MET A 436 1.06 5.92 -24.76
C MET A 436 1.98 6.92 -24.07
N SER A 437 2.13 8.11 -24.67
CA SER A 437 2.66 9.29 -23.99
C SER A 437 1.51 10.04 -23.33
N LEU A 438 1.49 10.11 -22.00
CA LEU A 438 0.39 10.75 -21.27
C LEU A 438 0.40 12.25 -21.42
N GLU A 439 1.58 12.89 -21.52
CA GLU A 439 1.69 14.34 -21.74
C GLU A 439 1.08 14.79 -23.08
N GLN A 440 1.20 13.96 -24.12
CA GLN A 440 0.71 14.27 -25.46
C GLN A 440 -0.66 13.66 -25.76
N GLY A 441 -1.06 12.62 -25.02
CA GLY A 441 -2.24 11.82 -25.28
C GLY A 441 -2.13 10.90 -26.51
N ASP A 442 -0.95 10.83 -27.12
CA ASP A 442 -0.70 10.07 -28.34
C ASP A 442 -0.33 8.62 -28.04
N THR A 443 -0.68 7.70 -28.96
CA THR A 443 -0.34 6.28 -28.86
C THR A 443 0.33 5.77 -30.13
N TYR A 444 1.19 4.75 -29.99
CA TYR A 444 1.66 3.95 -31.11
C TYR A 444 1.70 2.47 -30.72
N THR A 445 1.80 1.57 -31.73
CA THR A 445 1.73 0.13 -31.49
C THR A 445 2.96 -0.58 -32.04
N ILE A 446 3.46 -1.55 -31.30
CA ILE A 446 4.50 -2.49 -31.68
C ILE A 446 3.85 -3.82 -31.98
N GLN A 447 4.14 -4.39 -33.16
CA GLN A 447 3.59 -5.68 -33.60
C GLN A 447 4.68 -6.74 -33.65
N ALA A 448 4.41 -7.92 -33.07
CA ALA A 448 5.25 -9.10 -33.24
C ALA A 448 5.22 -9.60 -34.67
N GLN A 449 6.31 -10.18 -35.14
CA GLN A 449 6.32 -10.90 -36.41
C GLN A 449 5.59 -12.25 -36.27
N SER A 450 5.20 -12.83 -37.42
CA SER A 450 4.57 -14.16 -37.40
C SER A 450 5.47 -15.22 -36.77
N GLY A 451 4.95 -15.96 -35.78
CA GLY A 451 5.70 -16.96 -35.02
C GLY A 451 6.51 -16.36 -33.87
N GLN A 452 6.23 -15.11 -33.52
CA GLN A 452 6.85 -14.42 -32.37
C GLN A 452 5.83 -13.90 -31.39
N LYS A 453 6.27 -13.75 -30.13
CA LYS A 453 5.57 -13.07 -29.04
C LYS A 453 6.44 -11.94 -28.51
N ILE A 454 5.81 -10.93 -27.97
CA ILE A 454 6.48 -9.77 -27.36
C ILE A 454 6.00 -9.55 -25.93
N LYS A 455 6.89 -9.02 -25.09
CA LYS A 455 6.58 -8.72 -23.69
C LYS A 455 7.14 -7.36 -23.31
N ALA A 456 6.29 -6.47 -22.80
CA ALA A 456 6.75 -5.21 -22.20
C ALA A 456 7.46 -5.53 -20.88
N LEU A 457 8.64 -4.93 -20.66
CA LEU A 457 9.50 -5.20 -19.50
C LEU A 457 9.62 -3.99 -18.59
N GLY A 458 9.41 -2.78 -19.12
CA GLY A 458 9.49 -1.52 -18.39
C GLY A 458 10.01 -0.38 -19.25
N PHE A 459 10.42 0.71 -18.62
CA PHE A 459 10.99 1.86 -19.30
C PHE A 459 12.38 2.18 -18.79
N MET A 460 13.29 2.50 -19.70
CA MET A 460 14.56 3.14 -19.40
C MET A 460 14.41 4.64 -19.73
N ASN A 461 14.28 5.47 -18.71
CA ASN A 461 13.72 6.83 -18.83
C ASN A 461 12.32 6.75 -19.44
N GLU A 462 12.09 7.34 -20.61
CA GLU A 462 10.81 7.30 -21.35
C GLU A 462 10.84 6.33 -22.54
N ASP A 463 11.93 5.59 -22.74
CA ASP A 463 12.07 4.62 -23.81
C ASP A 463 11.59 3.24 -23.36
N LEU A 464 10.69 2.62 -24.15
CA LEU A 464 10.16 1.30 -23.82
C LEU A 464 11.22 0.22 -23.96
N VAL A 465 11.35 -0.62 -22.94
CA VAL A 465 12.13 -1.87 -22.97
C VAL A 465 11.17 -3.03 -23.17
N TYR A 466 11.36 -3.82 -24.23
CA TYR A 466 10.55 -4.99 -24.48
C TYR A 466 11.36 -6.17 -25.02
N GLY A 467 10.88 -7.37 -24.75
CA GLY A 467 11.47 -8.63 -25.21
C GLY A 467 10.71 -9.25 -26.35
N ILE A 468 11.42 -9.97 -27.22
CA ILE A 468 10.88 -10.75 -28.33
C ILE A 468 11.29 -12.21 -28.13
N ALA A 469 10.33 -13.14 -28.18
CA ALA A 469 10.57 -14.58 -28.16
C ALA A 469 9.92 -15.24 -29.37
N ASN A 470 10.56 -16.27 -29.94
CA ASN A 470 9.85 -17.13 -30.89
C ASN A 470 8.88 -18.05 -30.15
N ASP A 471 7.81 -18.48 -30.78
CA ASP A 471 6.85 -19.42 -30.16
C ASP A 471 7.55 -20.71 -29.65
N SER A 472 8.60 -21.16 -30.30
CA SER A 472 9.40 -22.33 -29.89
C SER A 472 10.27 -22.11 -28.66
N ASP A 473 10.55 -20.86 -28.33
CA ASP A 473 11.44 -20.47 -27.22
C ASP A 473 10.66 -20.22 -25.92
N ILE A 474 9.32 -20.27 -26.00
CA ILE A 474 8.42 -20.20 -24.84
C ILE A 474 8.15 -21.63 -24.38
N VAL A 475 8.76 -22.04 -23.28
CA VAL A 475 8.73 -23.43 -22.83
C VAL A 475 8.18 -23.52 -21.42
N THR A 476 7.19 -24.40 -21.25
CA THR A 476 6.64 -24.73 -19.93
C THR A 476 7.28 -26.01 -19.42
N ASP A 477 7.86 -25.96 -18.24
CA ASP A 477 8.48 -27.13 -17.61
C ASP A 477 7.43 -28.11 -17.03
N ASN A 478 7.88 -29.25 -16.52
CA ASN A 478 6.99 -30.26 -15.93
C ASN A 478 6.32 -29.79 -14.63
N ALA A 479 6.79 -28.73 -14.01
CA ALA A 479 6.19 -28.09 -12.83
C ALA A 479 5.16 -27.03 -13.20
N GLY A 480 5.01 -26.74 -14.51
CA GLY A 480 4.09 -25.72 -15.02
C GLY A 480 4.68 -24.31 -15.09
N ASN A 481 5.97 -24.14 -14.78
CA ASN A 481 6.62 -22.83 -14.93
C ASN A 481 6.93 -22.56 -16.39
N THR A 482 6.46 -21.44 -16.91
CA THR A 482 6.74 -21.02 -18.27
C THR A 482 7.90 -20.05 -18.31
N VAL A 483 8.94 -20.40 -19.06
CA VAL A 483 10.06 -19.51 -19.37
C VAL A 483 9.77 -18.82 -20.69
N PHE A 484 9.61 -17.50 -20.66
CA PHE A 484 9.53 -16.65 -21.84
C PHE A 484 10.97 -16.27 -22.24
N ALA A 485 11.63 -17.15 -23.00
CA ALA A 485 13.02 -16.97 -23.37
C ALA A 485 13.14 -16.01 -24.55
N MET A 486 13.52 -14.77 -24.25
CA MET A 486 13.66 -13.69 -25.25
C MET A 486 14.96 -13.86 -26.05
N ASN A 487 14.85 -14.08 -27.35
CA ASN A 487 16.01 -14.07 -28.24
C ASN A 487 16.51 -12.66 -28.53
N THR A 488 15.67 -11.65 -28.31
CA THR A 488 16.02 -10.24 -28.53
C THR A 488 15.39 -9.37 -27.47
N VAL A 489 16.14 -8.41 -26.93
CA VAL A 489 15.62 -7.33 -26.07
C VAL A 489 15.88 -6.01 -26.77
N ARG A 490 14.87 -5.16 -26.89
CA ARG A 490 14.93 -3.84 -27.53
C ARG A 490 14.59 -2.71 -26.58
N ILE A 491 15.25 -1.57 -26.83
CA ILE A 491 14.90 -0.27 -26.27
C ILE A 491 14.44 0.60 -27.43
N GLU A 492 13.24 1.11 -27.33
CA GLU A 492 12.55 1.83 -28.44
C GLU A 492 11.96 3.14 -27.93
N GLN A 493 12.27 4.24 -28.62
CA GLN A 493 11.69 5.56 -28.33
C GLN A 493 10.24 5.63 -28.75
N PHE A 494 9.52 6.57 -28.15
CA PHE A 494 8.14 6.86 -28.58
C PHE A 494 8.11 7.18 -30.08
N GLY A 495 7.26 6.44 -30.82
CA GLY A 495 7.17 6.56 -32.27
C GLY A 495 7.93 5.51 -33.07
N GLY A 496 8.62 4.54 -32.41
CA GLY A 496 9.11 3.30 -33.04
C GLY A 496 10.58 3.32 -33.48
N GLU A 497 11.38 4.30 -33.06
CA GLU A 497 12.84 4.27 -33.34
C GLU A 497 13.56 3.36 -32.35
N VAL A 498 14.19 2.29 -32.83
CA VAL A 498 14.99 1.37 -32.00
C VAL A 498 16.33 2.02 -31.65
N VAL A 499 16.50 2.35 -30.38
CA VAL A 499 17.73 2.96 -29.83
C VAL A 499 18.80 1.91 -29.59
N LYS A 500 18.39 0.75 -29.06
CA LYS A 500 19.29 -0.34 -28.72
C LYS A 500 18.61 -1.68 -28.94
N GLU A 501 19.40 -2.64 -29.42
CA GLU A 501 19.01 -4.04 -29.54
C GLU A 501 20.10 -4.93 -28.95
N HIS A 502 19.70 -5.90 -28.13
CA HIS A 502 20.53 -6.97 -27.63
C HIS A 502 20.05 -8.30 -28.26
N HIS A 503 20.95 -8.96 -28.95
CA HIS A 503 20.74 -10.28 -29.52
C HIS A 503 22.07 -11.05 -29.55
N GLU A 504 22.06 -12.32 -29.14
CA GLU A 504 23.23 -13.19 -29.16
C GLU A 504 22.77 -14.59 -29.62
N ASP A 505 23.51 -15.19 -30.56
CA ASP A 505 23.19 -16.52 -31.11
C ASP A 505 23.22 -17.60 -30.01
N ASN A 506 22.17 -18.41 -29.88
CA ASN A 506 22.03 -19.49 -28.90
C ASN A 506 22.08 -19.03 -27.44
N VAL A 507 21.82 -17.78 -27.18
CA VAL A 507 21.63 -17.21 -25.85
C VAL A 507 20.28 -16.49 -25.80
N TRP A 508 19.55 -16.69 -24.74
CA TRP A 508 18.26 -16.05 -24.50
C TRP A 508 18.32 -15.24 -23.21
N VAL A 509 17.43 -14.28 -23.08
CA VAL A 509 17.19 -13.52 -21.87
C VAL A 509 15.91 -14.02 -21.23
N SER A 510 15.99 -14.53 -20.01
CA SER A 510 14.85 -15.03 -19.26
C SER A 510 14.14 -13.94 -18.44
N ASN A 511 14.90 -12.94 -18.00
CA ASN A 511 14.39 -11.84 -17.19
C ASN A 511 15.26 -10.58 -17.38
N VAL A 512 14.67 -9.41 -17.12
CA VAL A 512 15.38 -8.12 -17.16
C VAL A 512 15.11 -7.36 -15.87
N LYS A 513 16.17 -6.92 -15.20
CA LYS A 513 16.08 -6.03 -14.04
C LYS A 513 16.43 -4.61 -14.45
N LEU A 514 15.45 -3.72 -14.30
CA LEU A 514 15.65 -2.30 -14.54
C LEU A 514 16.15 -1.63 -13.26
N GLN A 515 17.29 -1.00 -13.35
CA GLN A 515 17.85 -0.13 -12.31
C GLN A 515 18.10 1.25 -12.93
N GLU A 516 18.36 2.24 -12.10
CA GLU A 516 18.61 3.59 -12.60
C GLU A 516 19.81 3.62 -13.55
N GLY A 517 19.55 3.90 -14.85
CA GLY A 517 20.57 3.92 -15.90
C GLY A 517 21.17 2.56 -16.29
N LEU A 518 20.67 1.44 -15.76
CA LEU A 518 21.21 0.11 -15.99
C LEU A 518 20.09 -0.92 -16.24
N LEU A 519 20.27 -1.73 -17.29
CA LEU A 519 19.51 -2.95 -17.51
C LEU A 519 20.44 -4.15 -17.24
N GLU A 520 20.07 -4.97 -16.28
CA GLU A 520 20.68 -6.29 -16.10
C GLU A 520 19.86 -7.33 -16.85
N LEU A 521 20.51 -8.08 -17.73
CA LEU A 521 19.91 -9.14 -18.54
C LEU A 521 20.26 -10.50 -17.92
N GLU A 522 19.29 -11.21 -17.34
CA GLU A 522 19.46 -12.58 -16.87
C GLU A 522 19.45 -13.52 -18.06
N ARG A 523 20.60 -14.09 -18.39
CA ARG A 523 20.78 -14.89 -19.60
C ARG A 523 20.70 -16.39 -19.32
N VAL A 524 20.18 -17.12 -20.32
CA VAL A 524 20.06 -18.57 -20.28
C VAL A 524 20.52 -19.19 -21.60
N GLN A 525 20.94 -20.44 -21.53
CA GLN A 525 21.22 -21.29 -22.71
C GLN A 525 20.38 -22.56 -22.66
N TRP A 526 20.05 -23.10 -23.83
CA TRP A 526 19.30 -24.34 -23.92
C TRP A 526 20.23 -25.54 -23.82
N GLU A 527 20.14 -26.32 -22.74
CA GLU A 527 20.94 -27.51 -22.48
C GLU A 527 20.08 -28.66 -21.99
N ASN A 528 20.25 -29.85 -22.58
CA ASN A 528 19.58 -31.09 -22.13
C ASN A 528 18.04 -30.99 -22.00
N GLY A 529 17.41 -30.18 -22.82
CA GLY A 529 15.94 -30.03 -22.78
C GLY A 529 15.39 -28.99 -21.81
N ALA A 530 16.24 -28.15 -21.24
CA ALA A 530 15.86 -27.07 -20.34
C ALA A 530 16.72 -25.81 -20.54
N TYR A 531 16.21 -24.66 -20.10
CA TYR A 531 17.01 -23.44 -20.02
C TYR A 531 17.86 -23.43 -18.74
N VAL A 532 19.17 -23.22 -18.89
CA VAL A 532 20.16 -23.16 -17.82
C VAL A 532 20.73 -21.75 -17.73
N ALA A 533 20.73 -21.19 -16.53
CA ALA A 533 21.27 -19.86 -16.28
C ALA A 533 22.77 -19.77 -16.56
N ILE A 534 23.19 -18.68 -17.22
CA ILE A 534 24.59 -18.31 -17.46
C ILE A 534 24.87 -16.92 -16.85
N SER A 535 26.09 -16.38 -17.04
CA SER A 535 26.43 -15.04 -16.55
C SER A 535 25.49 -13.97 -17.13
N SER A 536 25.04 -13.03 -16.30
CA SER A 536 24.27 -11.85 -16.72
C SER A 536 25.08 -10.96 -17.68
N ASP A 537 24.38 -10.16 -18.48
CA ASP A 537 24.93 -9.07 -19.28
C ASP A 537 24.24 -7.76 -18.90
N HIS A 538 24.78 -6.62 -19.32
CA HIS A 538 24.32 -5.31 -18.90
C HIS A 538 24.23 -4.34 -20.09
N ILE A 539 23.16 -3.57 -20.14
CA ILE A 539 23.04 -2.41 -21.03
C ILE A 539 23.05 -1.16 -20.16
N MET A 540 24.06 -0.31 -20.35
CA MET A 540 24.16 0.96 -19.65
C MET A 540 23.60 2.10 -20.50
N ASN A 541 22.83 2.98 -19.88
CA ASN A 541 22.46 4.25 -20.48
C ASN A 541 23.63 5.22 -20.34
N ASN A 542 24.25 5.56 -21.48
CA ASN A 542 25.35 6.54 -21.53
C ASN A 542 24.87 7.99 -21.71
N LEU A 543 23.55 8.24 -21.73
CA LEU A 543 23.04 9.60 -21.71
C LEU A 543 23.47 10.23 -20.38
N GLN A 544 24.09 11.41 -20.43
CA GLN A 544 24.37 12.16 -19.22
C GLN A 544 23.03 12.46 -18.56
N ILE A 545 22.74 11.75 -17.47
CA ILE A 545 21.67 12.12 -16.56
C ILE A 545 22.01 13.54 -16.14
N ARG A 546 21.10 14.49 -16.37
CA ARG A 546 21.24 15.83 -15.85
C ARG A 546 21.38 15.68 -14.35
N GLU A 547 22.56 16.02 -13.79
CA GLU A 547 22.78 15.92 -12.35
C GLU A 547 21.65 16.65 -11.65
N GLU A 548 20.94 15.96 -10.78
CA GLU A 548 19.91 16.58 -9.95
C GLU A 548 20.60 17.64 -9.12
N GLN A 549 20.13 18.89 -9.23
CA GLN A 549 20.71 20.02 -8.52
C GLN A 549 20.32 20.04 -7.03
N ILE A 550 19.32 19.20 -6.66
CA ILE A 550 18.94 18.91 -5.28
C ILE A 550 19.01 17.40 -5.10
N THR A 551 19.71 16.96 -4.09
CA THR A 551 19.96 15.54 -3.84
C THR A 551 19.67 15.18 -2.38
N LEU A 552 19.23 13.93 -2.15
CA LEU A 552 19.12 13.39 -0.81
C LEU A 552 20.50 13.16 -0.20
N ARG A 553 20.69 13.61 1.03
CA ARG A 553 21.87 13.42 1.81
C ARG A 553 21.60 12.59 3.05
N LEU A 554 22.44 11.60 3.32
CA LEU A 554 22.46 10.88 4.59
C LEU A 554 23.32 11.65 5.60
N ILE A 555 22.75 11.98 6.73
CA ILE A 555 23.38 12.64 7.86
C ILE A 555 23.48 11.62 8.98
N THR A 556 24.67 11.42 9.53
CA THR A 556 24.85 10.50 10.67
C THR A 556 25.34 11.26 11.87
N THR A 557 24.58 11.20 12.97
CA THR A 557 24.96 11.76 14.28
C THR A 557 25.03 10.66 15.33
N GLU A 558 25.75 10.91 16.42
CA GLU A 558 25.82 9.97 17.54
C GLU A 558 24.44 9.79 18.21
N ARG A 559 23.64 10.86 18.25
CA ARG A 559 22.36 10.91 18.94
C ARG A 559 21.22 10.30 18.12
N LYS A 560 20.91 10.87 16.94
CA LYS A 560 19.76 10.48 16.09
C LYS A 560 20.12 9.40 15.06
N ALA A 561 21.38 8.91 15.03
CA ALA A 561 21.87 7.98 14.02
C ALA A 561 21.70 8.55 12.60
N THR A 562 21.19 7.80 11.63
CA THR A 562 20.98 8.27 10.26
C THR A 562 19.72 9.11 10.16
N GLN A 563 19.87 10.28 9.60
CA GLN A 563 18.85 11.25 9.25
C GLN A 563 18.93 11.57 7.76
N ILE A 564 17.89 12.15 7.21
CA ILE A 564 17.79 12.54 5.80
C ILE A 564 17.86 14.06 5.71
N GLY A 565 18.54 14.55 4.67
CA GLY A 565 18.55 15.97 4.30
C GLY A 565 18.41 16.16 2.80
N LEU A 566 18.06 17.35 2.37
CA LEU A 566 18.02 17.81 0.99
C LEU A 566 19.18 18.80 0.78
N ASP A 567 20.16 18.42 -0.03
CA ASP A 567 21.31 19.27 -0.36
C ASP A 567 21.07 20.05 -1.67
N PHE A 568 21.38 21.33 -1.64
CA PHE A 568 21.35 22.22 -2.80
C PHE A 568 22.74 22.36 -3.39
N GLU A 569 22.85 22.47 -4.71
CA GLU A 569 24.13 22.79 -5.38
C GLU A 569 24.66 24.14 -4.91
N LYS A 570 23.77 25.11 -4.69
CA LYS A 570 24.12 26.46 -4.23
C LYS A 570 23.93 26.57 -2.72
N SER A 571 24.79 27.32 -2.06
CA SER A 571 24.74 27.51 -0.60
C SER A 571 23.40 28.08 -0.10
N VAL A 572 22.95 27.58 1.03
CA VAL A 572 21.75 27.98 1.75
C VAL A 572 22.10 28.97 2.87
N THR A 573 21.21 29.90 3.16
CA THR A 573 21.34 30.85 4.26
C THR A 573 20.61 30.32 5.49
N SER A 574 21.36 29.90 6.51
CA SER A 574 20.78 29.28 7.71
C SER A 574 20.22 30.22 8.78
N LYS A 575 20.26 31.54 8.54
CA LYS A 575 19.82 32.54 9.52
C LYS A 575 18.59 33.31 9.04
N ASN A 576 17.69 33.62 10.00
CA ASN A 576 16.48 34.41 9.75
C ASN A 576 15.59 33.84 8.64
N VAL A 577 15.30 32.55 8.71
CA VAL A 577 14.34 31.91 7.80
C VAL A 577 12.95 32.44 8.10
N LEU A 578 12.25 32.88 7.08
CA LEU A 578 10.87 33.30 7.18
C LEU A 578 9.97 32.04 7.11
N TYR A 579 9.23 31.77 8.17
CA TYR A 579 8.21 30.72 8.18
C TYR A 579 6.84 31.29 7.82
N LEU A 580 6.12 30.62 6.92
CA LEU A 580 4.73 30.90 6.58
C LEU A 580 3.92 29.60 6.61
N ALA A 581 2.65 29.71 6.99
CA ALA A 581 1.64 28.72 6.66
C ALA A 581 0.72 29.28 5.58
N SER A 582 0.30 28.46 4.64
CA SER A 582 -0.69 28.85 3.63
C SER A 582 -2.08 28.96 4.25
N ASN A 583 -3.00 29.56 3.51
CA ASN A 583 -4.42 29.56 3.84
C ASN A 583 -5.16 28.79 2.73
N LEU A 584 -6.04 27.87 3.11
CA LEU A 584 -6.98 27.28 2.17
C LEU A 584 -8.03 28.33 1.80
N GLU A 585 -8.31 28.48 0.51
CA GLU A 585 -9.33 29.39 0.01
C GLU A 585 -10.73 28.86 0.37
N ASP A 586 -11.52 29.69 1.04
CA ASP A 586 -12.93 29.39 1.30
C ASP A 586 -13.74 29.70 0.03
N GLN A 587 -14.13 28.67 -0.69
CA GLN A 587 -14.85 28.77 -1.95
C GLN A 587 -16.36 28.78 -1.72
N GLU A 588 -17.11 29.61 -2.45
CA GLU A 588 -18.58 29.60 -2.41
C GLU A 588 -19.18 28.27 -2.94
N THR A 589 -18.46 27.59 -3.85
CA THR A 589 -18.85 26.31 -4.45
C THR A 589 -17.62 25.48 -4.78
N TYR A 590 -17.60 24.23 -4.33
CA TYR A 590 -16.54 23.28 -4.63
C TYR A 590 -16.83 22.47 -5.88
N ASN A 591 -15.77 22.10 -6.58
CA ASN A 591 -15.85 21.37 -7.84
C ASN A 591 -15.80 19.87 -7.60
N ILE A 592 -16.96 19.22 -7.52
CA ILE A 592 -17.06 17.78 -7.27
C ILE A 592 -17.32 17.04 -8.57
N LEU A 593 -16.50 16.05 -8.90
CA LEU A 593 -16.68 15.12 -10.02
C LEU A 593 -17.06 13.73 -9.48
N SER A 594 -18.34 13.37 -9.58
CA SER A 594 -18.79 12.03 -9.22
C SER A 594 -18.52 11.06 -10.37
N MET A 595 -17.79 9.98 -10.07
CA MET A 595 -17.48 8.90 -11.01
C MET A 595 -18.11 7.60 -10.50
N GLU A 596 -18.83 6.90 -11.38
CA GLU A 596 -19.25 5.53 -11.11
C GLU A 596 -18.17 4.59 -11.69
N LEU A 597 -17.37 3.99 -10.81
CA LEU A 597 -16.33 3.06 -11.24
C LEU A 597 -16.97 1.71 -11.57
N THR A 598 -16.60 1.15 -12.71
CA THR A 598 -17.06 -0.17 -13.13
C THR A 598 -16.03 -1.20 -12.75
N ARG A 599 -16.42 -2.17 -11.92
CA ARG A 599 -15.53 -3.27 -11.54
C ARG A 599 -15.36 -4.25 -12.68
N THR A 600 -14.12 -4.63 -12.93
CA THR A 600 -13.81 -5.76 -13.81
C THR A 600 -13.87 -7.07 -13.03
N ASP A 601 -14.30 -8.16 -13.67
CA ASP A 601 -14.27 -9.53 -13.11
C ASP A 601 -12.86 -10.15 -13.16
N SER A 602 -11.81 -9.36 -12.99
CA SER A 602 -10.43 -9.86 -12.98
C SER A 602 -10.12 -10.59 -11.66
N ASN A 603 -9.36 -11.67 -11.74
CA ASN A 603 -8.82 -12.34 -10.55
C ASN A 603 -7.74 -11.46 -9.94
N ILE A 604 -8.01 -10.90 -8.76
CA ILE A 604 -7.05 -10.12 -7.97
C ILE A 604 -6.88 -10.79 -6.61
N TYR A 605 -5.62 -10.88 -6.19
CA TYR A 605 -5.22 -11.38 -4.89
C TYR A 605 -4.56 -10.26 -4.08
N TYR A 606 -5.07 -10.03 -2.90
CA TYR A 606 -4.59 -9.01 -1.96
C TYR A 606 -3.66 -9.64 -0.95
N VAL A 607 -2.47 -9.11 -0.82
CA VAL A 607 -1.52 -9.48 0.23
C VAL A 607 -1.62 -8.46 1.35
N TYR A 608 -2.00 -8.93 2.53
CA TYR A 608 -1.94 -8.14 3.75
C TYR A 608 -0.78 -8.61 4.60
N ALA A 609 0.11 -7.71 4.94
CA ALA A 609 1.26 -7.98 5.79
C ALA A 609 1.55 -6.79 6.70
N LYS A 610 2.09 -7.06 7.89
CA LYS A 610 2.43 -6.01 8.87
C LYS A 610 1.29 -5.03 9.18
N GLY A 611 0.05 -5.50 9.06
CA GLY A 611 -1.16 -4.75 9.41
C GLY A 611 -1.74 -3.84 8.34
N VAL A 612 -1.18 -3.84 7.13
CA VAL A 612 -1.60 -3.01 5.98
C VAL A 612 -1.71 -3.84 4.70
N LEU A 613 -2.37 -3.29 3.68
CA LEU A 613 -2.32 -3.82 2.32
C LEU A 613 -0.89 -3.63 1.78
N ASP A 614 -0.15 -4.73 1.62
CA ASP A 614 1.22 -4.71 1.12
C ASP A 614 1.28 -4.62 -0.41
N SER A 615 0.43 -5.38 -1.09
CA SER A 615 0.44 -5.44 -2.56
C SER A 615 -0.76 -6.19 -3.13
N THR A 616 -1.04 -5.98 -4.42
CA THR A 616 -2.05 -6.71 -5.18
C THR A 616 -1.41 -7.50 -6.31
N TRP A 617 -1.97 -8.66 -6.66
CA TRP A 617 -1.41 -9.61 -7.62
C TRP A 617 -2.50 -10.22 -8.51
N SER A 618 -2.18 -10.43 -9.78
CA SER A 618 -3.05 -11.18 -10.70
C SER A 618 -2.86 -12.70 -10.58
N ARG A 619 -1.72 -13.17 -10.02
CA ARG A 619 -1.37 -14.58 -9.88
C ARG A 619 -1.29 -14.97 -8.41
N VAL A 620 -2.01 -16.02 -8.04
CA VAL A 620 -2.07 -16.48 -6.65
C VAL A 620 -0.71 -16.92 -6.11
N CYS A 621 0.15 -17.53 -6.95
CA CYS A 621 1.46 -17.99 -6.51
C CYS A 621 2.40 -16.85 -6.14
N ASP A 622 2.36 -15.76 -6.90
CA ASP A 622 3.17 -14.56 -6.63
C ASP A 622 2.69 -13.88 -5.36
N ALA A 623 1.36 -13.80 -5.17
CA ALA A 623 0.75 -13.32 -3.94
C ALA A 623 1.17 -14.18 -2.72
N ILE A 624 1.13 -15.52 -2.83
CA ILE A 624 1.53 -16.43 -1.75
C ILE A 624 3.02 -16.27 -1.43
N ASN A 625 3.88 -16.21 -2.44
CA ASN A 625 5.33 -16.02 -2.25
C ASN A 625 5.62 -14.69 -1.54
N ARG A 626 4.91 -13.62 -1.93
CA ARG A 626 5.03 -12.32 -1.27
C ARG A 626 4.56 -12.39 0.18
N ALA A 627 3.38 -12.96 0.43
CA ALA A 627 2.82 -13.10 1.77
C ALA A 627 3.70 -13.97 2.68
N ASP A 628 4.27 -15.07 2.16
CA ASP A 628 5.17 -15.91 2.94
C ASP A 628 6.44 -15.17 3.35
N GLY A 629 7.02 -14.38 2.46
CA GLY A 629 8.19 -13.55 2.74
C GLY A 629 7.93 -12.44 3.76
N GLN A 630 6.69 -11.92 3.84
CA GLN A 630 6.30 -10.85 4.75
C GLN A 630 5.49 -11.33 5.96
N MET A 631 5.39 -12.64 6.21
CA MET A 631 4.54 -13.24 7.25
C MET A 631 3.07 -12.81 7.18
N GLY A 632 2.60 -12.53 5.98
CA GLY A 632 1.26 -12.03 5.71
C GLY A 632 0.23 -13.11 5.40
N VAL A 633 -0.89 -12.66 4.83
CA VAL A 633 -2.01 -13.48 4.37
C VAL A 633 -2.39 -13.08 2.94
N VAL A 634 -3.03 -14.01 2.21
CA VAL A 634 -3.56 -13.73 0.87
C VAL A 634 -5.08 -13.83 0.91
N LEU A 635 -5.74 -12.80 0.42
CA LEU A 635 -7.19 -12.75 0.24
C LEU A 635 -7.54 -12.69 -1.25
N ASN A 636 -8.71 -13.23 -1.61
CA ASN A 636 -9.30 -13.03 -2.93
C ASN A 636 -10.15 -11.74 -2.94
N ARG A 637 -10.76 -11.44 -4.09
CA ARG A 637 -11.62 -10.27 -4.27
C ARG A 637 -12.86 -10.28 -3.35
N GLN A 638 -13.36 -11.45 -2.95
CA GLN A 638 -14.46 -11.63 -2.01
C GLN A 638 -14.02 -11.54 -0.54
N GLN A 639 -12.76 -11.13 -0.30
CA GLN A 639 -12.16 -11.03 1.03
C GLN A 639 -12.09 -12.36 1.79
N GLN A 640 -12.04 -13.47 1.06
CA GLN A 640 -11.87 -14.80 1.63
C GLN A 640 -10.37 -15.14 1.71
N TYR A 641 -9.96 -15.80 2.75
CA TYR A 641 -8.58 -16.26 2.91
C TYR A 641 -8.23 -17.34 1.89
N VAL A 642 -7.31 -17.01 1.00
CA VAL A 642 -6.72 -17.94 0.02
C VAL A 642 -5.55 -18.69 0.66
N TRP A 643 -4.75 -17.98 1.46
CA TRP A 643 -3.58 -18.54 2.10
C TRP A 643 -3.19 -17.78 3.38
N GLU A 644 -2.74 -18.55 4.40
CA GLU A 644 -2.22 -18.05 5.67
C GLU A 644 -0.97 -18.85 6.06
N ARG A 645 0.08 -18.20 6.47
CA ARG A 645 1.31 -18.87 6.88
C ARG A 645 1.11 -19.73 8.12
N GLY A 646 1.50 -21.01 8.04
CA GLY A 646 1.51 -21.92 9.18
C GLY A 646 0.14 -22.38 9.70
N ASN A 647 -0.96 -21.90 9.12
CA ASN A 647 -2.31 -22.22 9.53
C ASN A 647 -2.88 -23.42 8.73
N ARG A 648 -2.33 -24.61 8.95
CA ARG A 648 -2.78 -25.86 8.31
C ARG A 648 -3.42 -26.80 9.32
N GLN A 649 -4.47 -27.48 8.91
CA GLN A 649 -5.02 -28.60 9.66
C GLN A 649 -4.12 -29.84 9.50
N GLU A 650 -3.93 -30.61 10.57
CA GLU A 650 -3.15 -31.86 10.51
C GLU A 650 -3.85 -32.95 9.72
N SER A 651 -5.18 -32.93 9.68
CA SER A 651 -6.00 -33.85 8.91
C SER A 651 -7.32 -33.24 8.51
N TYR A 652 -7.81 -33.56 7.34
CA TYR A 652 -9.12 -33.19 6.85
C TYR A 652 -9.82 -34.40 6.24
N GLN A 653 -11.15 -34.50 6.43
CA GLN A 653 -11.99 -35.52 5.82
C GLN A 653 -13.14 -34.86 5.10
N ALA A 654 -13.27 -35.12 3.81
CA ALA A 654 -14.38 -34.68 2.98
C ALA A 654 -15.25 -35.85 2.57
N ASN A 655 -16.55 -35.60 2.43
CA ASN A 655 -17.45 -36.59 1.82
C ASN A 655 -17.40 -36.40 0.29
N LEU A 656 -17.14 -37.48 -0.45
CA LEU A 656 -17.11 -37.46 -1.92
C LEU A 656 -18.44 -37.02 -2.55
N ASP A 657 -19.57 -37.24 -1.85
CA ASP A 657 -20.88 -36.79 -2.33
C ASP A 657 -21.04 -35.25 -2.35
N GLU A 658 -20.15 -34.54 -1.66
CA GLU A 658 -20.12 -33.08 -1.59
C GLU A 658 -19.18 -32.46 -2.64
N VAL A 659 -18.37 -33.29 -3.33
CA VAL A 659 -17.45 -32.82 -4.36
C VAL A 659 -18.16 -32.82 -5.72
N PRO A 660 -18.21 -31.70 -6.45
CA PRO A 660 -18.88 -31.63 -7.75
C PRO A 660 -18.33 -32.63 -8.77
N ASP A 661 -19.21 -33.25 -9.57
CA ASP A 661 -18.84 -34.28 -10.55
C ASP A 661 -17.77 -33.79 -11.56
N VAL A 662 -17.78 -32.52 -11.95
CA VAL A 662 -16.79 -31.95 -12.85
C VAL A 662 -15.38 -31.99 -12.26
N VAL A 663 -15.24 -31.78 -10.94
CA VAL A 663 -13.95 -31.91 -10.22
C VAL A 663 -13.51 -33.36 -10.20
N LEU A 664 -14.44 -34.29 -9.90
CA LEU A 664 -14.16 -35.73 -9.88
C LEU A 664 -13.80 -36.26 -11.26
N SER A 665 -14.24 -35.62 -12.33
CA SER A 665 -13.83 -35.96 -13.70
C SER A 665 -12.37 -35.65 -14.03
N GLY A 666 -11.69 -34.88 -13.17
CA GLY A 666 -10.29 -34.50 -13.34
C GLY A 666 -10.06 -33.47 -14.45
N THR A 667 -11.09 -32.68 -14.79
CA THR A 667 -10.94 -31.57 -15.75
C THR A 667 -10.03 -30.51 -15.15
N ILE A 668 -8.95 -30.14 -15.85
CA ILE A 668 -7.97 -29.14 -15.42
C ILE A 668 -8.03 -27.82 -16.20
N ASP A 669 -8.95 -27.69 -17.13
CA ASP A 669 -9.19 -26.42 -17.82
C ASP A 669 -9.95 -25.48 -16.89
N GLU A 670 -9.28 -24.40 -16.49
CA GLU A 670 -9.78 -23.43 -15.50
C GLU A 670 -11.11 -22.80 -15.93
N ASN A 671 -11.23 -22.40 -17.20
CA ASN A 671 -12.45 -21.80 -17.72
C ASN A 671 -13.61 -22.78 -17.75
N THR A 672 -13.34 -24.03 -18.17
CA THR A 672 -14.35 -25.11 -18.18
C THR A 672 -14.82 -25.44 -16.76
N LEU A 673 -13.89 -25.51 -15.81
CA LEU A 673 -14.20 -25.71 -14.37
C LEU A 673 -15.04 -24.57 -13.84
N GLN A 674 -14.61 -23.32 -14.02
CA GLN A 674 -15.34 -22.15 -13.52
C GLN A 674 -16.75 -22.05 -14.12
N GLN A 675 -16.89 -22.27 -15.41
CA GLN A 675 -18.22 -22.27 -16.07
C GLN A 675 -19.14 -23.38 -15.56
N SER A 676 -18.58 -24.56 -15.27
CA SER A 676 -19.34 -25.73 -14.81
C SER A 676 -19.75 -25.62 -13.34
N LEU A 677 -18.90 -24.99 -12.52
CA LEU A 677 -19.13 -24.79 -11.08
C LEU A 677 -20.00 -23.56 -10.78
N GLY A 678 -20.03 -22.59 -11.70
CA GLY A 678 -20.80 -21.35 -11.53
C GLY A 678 -20.18 -20.42 -10.48
N ALA A 679 -21.01 -19.51 -9.95
CA ALA A 679 -20.58 -18.48 -8.98
C ALA A 679 -20.41 -19.01 -7.53
N ASP A 680 -20.89 -20.23 -7.26
CA ASP A 680 -20.81 -20.82 -5.90
C ASP A 680 -19.39 -21.29 -5.53
N TYR A 681 -18.50 -21.37 -6.53
CA TYR A 681 -17.11 -21.82 -6.36
C TYR A 681 -16.16 -20.87 -7.07
N THR A 682 -14.96 -20.71 -6.50
CA THR A 682 -13.86 -19.99 -7.14
C THR A 682 -12.79 -20.99 -7.55
N VAL A 683 -12.42 -20.99 -8.83
CA VAL A 683 -11.33 -21.81 -9.35
C VAL A 683 -10.04 -21.01 -9.26
N MET A 684 -9.00 -21.62 -8.68
CA MET A 684 -7.67 -21.01 -8.53
C MET A 684 -6.62 -21.84 -9.25
N ASN A 685 -5.78 -21.21 -10.03
CA ASN A 685 -4.66 -21.87 -10.70
C ASN A 685 -3.41 -21.84 -9.80
N LEU A 686 -3.11 -22.97 -9.17
CA LEU A 686 -1.93 -23.16 -8.29
C LEU A 686 -0.68 -23.63 -9.05
N THR A 687 -0.67 -23.59 -10.39
CA THR A 687 0.50 -23.97 -11.18
C THR A 687 1.70 -23.09 -10.82
N GLY A 688 2.84 -23.72 -10.50
CA GLY A 688 4.07 -23.03 -10.07
C GLY A 688 4.13 -22.73 -8.55
N CYS A 689 3.05 -22.93 -7.79
CA CYS A 689 3.08 -22.79 -6.35
C CYS A 689 3.90 -23.91 -5.68
N SER A 690 4.40 -23.64 -4.47
CA SER A 690 5.07 -24.64 -3.65
C SER A 690 4.11 -25.80 -3.27
N LEU A 691 4.66 -26.97 -3.01
CA LEU A 691 3.87 -28.10 -2.49
C LEU A 691 3.14 -27.74 -1.19
N ASP A 692 3.75 -26.94 -0.34
CA ASP A 692 3.14 -26.45 0.90
C ASP A 692 1.88 -25.62 0.65
N SER A 693 1.86 -24.80 -0.38
CA SER A 693 0.67 -24.01 -0.78
C SER A 693 -0.46 -24.91 -1.25
N VAL A 694 -0.14 -25.97 -2.00
CA VAL A 694 -1.12 -26.98 -2.44
C VAL A 694 -1.67 -27.76 -1.23
N LEU A 695 -0.81 -28.19 -0.33
CA LEU A 695 -1.22 -28.90 0.89
C LEU A 695 -2.06 -28.02 1.83
N TYR A 696 -1.82 -26.73 1.84
CA TYR A 696 -2.67 -25.78 2.56
C TYR A 696 -4.12 -25.86 2.05
N GLN A 697 -4.35 -25.81 0.73
CA GLN A 697 -5.69 -25.90 0.16
C GLN A 697 -6.39 -27.23 0.50
N VAL A 698 -5.67 -28.34 0.38
CA VAL A 698 -6.19 -29.66 0.77
C VAL A 698 -6.55 -29.69 2.27
N SER A 699 -5.73 -29.08 3.12
CA SER A 699 -6.01 -29.02 4.56
C SER A 699 -7.22 -28.16 4.94
N LYS A 700 -7.62 -27.24 4.07
CA LYS A 700 -8.84 -26.42 4.23
C LYS A 700 -10.08 -27.09 3.64
N GLY A 701 -9.92 -28.26 3.02
CA GLY A 701 -11.01 -29.03 2.40
C GLY A 701 -11.33 -28.61 0.98
N ASN A 702 -10.46 -27.82 0.36
CA ASN A 702 -10.60 -27.47 -1.04
C ASN A 702 -10.05 -28.61 -1.91
N PRO A 703 -10.85 -29.21 -2.80
CA PRO A 703 -10.35 -30.25 -3.70
C PRO A 703 -9.33 -29.68 -4.67
N VAL A 704 -8.22 -30.39 -4.87
CA VAL A 704 -7.16 -30.01 -5.78
C VAL A 704 -7.03 -31.02 -6.90
N ILE A 705 -7.01 -30.55 -8.16
CA ILE A 705 -6.77 -31.38 -9.34
C ILE A 705 -5.30 -31.19 -9.73
N ALA A 706 -4.52 -32.27 -9.63
CA ALA A 706 -3.10 -32.25 -9.99
C ALA A 706 -2.84 -33.06 -11.26
N LYS A 707 -2.18 -32.44 -12.26
CA LYS A 707 -1.68 -33.12 -13.44
C LYS A 707 -0.43 -33.91 -13.09
N VAL A 708 -0.49 -35.24 -13.17
CA VAL A 708 0.66 -36.14 -12.90
C VAL A 708 1.39 -36.49 -14.20
N SER A 709 0.66 -36.58 -15.32
CA SER A 709 1.21 -36.79 -16.66
C SER A 709 0.21 -36.26 -17.70
N ASP A 710 0.58 -36.32 -18.98
CA ASP A 710 -0.33 -35.89 -20.07
C ASP A 710 -1.65 -36.67 -20.13
N THR A 711 -1.72 -37.80 -19.47
CA THR A 711 -2.90 -38.69 -19.50
C THR A 711 -3.47 -38.98 -18.11
N VAL A 712 -2.85 -38.49 -17.04
CA VAL A 712 -3.25 -38.80 -15.65
C VAL A 712 -3.36 -37.52 -14.84
N ASN A 713 -4.57 -37.26 -14.35
CA ASN A 713 -4.82 -36.26 -13.34
C ASN A 713 -5.23 -36.95 -12.04
N VAL A 714 -4.88 -36.37 -10.92
CA VAL A 714 -5.27 -36.84 -9.59
C VAL A 714 -6.07 -35.76 -8.89
N VAL A 715 -7.20 -36.13 -8.32
CA VAL A 715 -7.99 -35.25 -7.45
C VAL A 715 -7.66 -35.63 -6.00
N ILE A 716 -7.27 -34.65 -5.22
CA ILE A 716 -6.86 -34.82 -3.82
C ILE A 716 -7.86 -34.08 -2.94
#